data_80dbe336aa3d04ae22692ab0e3abaf76
#
_entry.id   80dbe336aa3d04ae22692ab0e3abaf76
#
_cell.length_a   1.000
_cell.length_b   1.000
_cell.length_c   1.000
_cell.angle_alpha   90.00
_cell.angle_beta   90.00
_cell.angle_gamma   90.00
#
_symmetry.space_group_name_H-M   'P 1'
#
loop_
_entity.id
_entity.type
_entity.pdbx_description
1 polymer ?
#
loop_
_entity_poly.entity_id
_entity_poly.type
_entity_poly.pdbx_seq_one_letter_code
_entity_poly.pdbx_strand_id
1 'polypeptide(L)'
;MKKILLLILLGIIMPNLQAQVSNEDILGTSTEGVSEETFENWLQIQSHPIDINRVDYESLSGLAILSTAQLRAFFDYRKNFGPFMSIYELQSVPELSLEILKKLAPFITCEQEINTLGRDLKLAKSWLLIRFSQTLEEKRGFSLPTKTSIVRYANSPVKNLLRYKYANPKSLSIGFTIEKDEGENNWTDFTSFHLQIQNKGILKNLIIGDYQLQMGQGLATGGGFSLGKSAETILFTRKPTLGGRPYTSTLESGFFRGVLANFQWRKWEGLGFISHVSRDANQLEPDSLGVVSVSSLQTSGFHRTTSEIADKNALLETSLGGGISYQSEFSRIGMMFQYTNFDKPILKTNKTYNQFEFAGVQNILMSFYYNYTLSFAQVFGEITRSNSGGYGAVLGAIGSLNRRWDMSLLFRKFTPDFHSFYGNAFSENTRNINETGIYWGVKFMPSRRWQWTAYVDYFYFPWYKYLVDKPRTQGFETLLKLNYQPSKVSRISGQLRLENKEENFSWKESYLENNKTKTRTITEVTPRYRWTFNSYYSNKLTSNISIQSRISGSAFKFKQQNATYGWAISQDAKWSKGAWSLAVRTAYFSTQDYDNRQYTYEQDVQYAFSFPAYYGQGWRYYSVLSYDINKNLTFWLRWSRTDYINQETVGSGLDEIPVPHRSDVKAQIRWVF
;
A
#
# COMPACT_ATOMS: atom_id res chain seq x y z
N MET A 1 -52.37 0.55 -23.26
CA MET A 1 -51.13 0.51 -24.08
C MET A 1 -50.25 1.76 -23.91
N LYS A 2 -50.74 3.00 -23.87
CA LYS A 2 -49.88 4.23 -23.71
C LYS A 2 -49.18 4.36 -22.36
N LYS A 3 -49.70 3.80 -21.24
CA LYS A 3 -49.05 3.83 -19.91
C LYS A 3 -47.95 2.77 -19.74
N ILE A 4 -47.97 1.68 -20.49
CA ILE A 4 -46.92 0.63 -20.47
C ILE A 4 -45.74 1.11 -21.32
N LEU A 5 -45.96 1.85 -22.38
CA LEU A 5 -44.87 2.41 -23.21
C LEU A 5 -44.07 3.49 -22.46
N LEU A 6 -44.72 4.26 -21.55
CA LEU A 6 -44.06 5.29 -20.75
C LEU A 6 -43.18 4.65 -19.63
N LEU A 7 -43.55 3.48 -19.09
CA LEU A 7 -42.75 2.76 -18.11
C LEU A 7 -41.55 2.05 -18.75
N ILE A 8 -41.66 1.64 -20.03
CA ILE A 8 -40.55 1.06 -20.77
C ILE A 8 -39.55 2.14 -21.20
N LEU A 9 -40.01 3.36 -21.54
CA LEU A 9 -39.15 4.49 -21.87
C LEU A 9 -38.44 5.09 -20.64
N LEU A 10 -39.03 5.02 -19.44
CA LEU A 10 -38.38 5.41 -18.18
C LEU A 10 -37.36 4.38 -17.67
N GLY A 11 -37.43 3.12 -18.13
CA GLY A 11 -36.45 2.08 -17.81
C GLY A 11 -35.17 2.13 -18.65
N ILE A 12 -35.14 2.90 -19.74
CA ILE A 12 -33.99 2.97 -20.68
C ILE A 12 -33.06 4.16 -20.41
N ILE A 13 -33.44 5.09 -19.53
CA ILE A 13 -32.63 6.27 -19.17
C ILE A 13 -32.33 6.26 -17.66
N MET A 14 -31.80 5.16 -17.16
CA MET A 14 -30.95 5.22 -15.99
C MET A 14 -29.49 5.20 -16.49
N PRO A 15 -28.77 6.34 -16.47
CA PRO A 15 -27.34 6.27 -16.56
C PRO A 15 -26.90 5.40 -15.38
N ASN A 16 -26.01 4.44 -15.62
CA ASN A 16 -25.28 3.74 -14.57
C ASN A 16 -24.62 4.81 -13.70
N LEU A 17 -25.28 5.24 -12.65
CA LEU A 17 -24.69 5.95 -11.54
C LEU A 17 -23.79 4.95 -10.79
N GLN A 18 -22.72 4.53 -11.41
CA GLN A 18 -21.53 4.18 -10.67
C GLN A 18 -21.08 5.51 -10.05
N ALA A 19 -21.58 5.77 -8.84
CA ALA A 19 -21.00 6.78 -7.98
C ALA A 19 -19.53 6.37 -7.86
N GLN A 20 -18.62 7.06 -8.59
CA GLN A 20 -17.19 6.95 -8.33
C GLN A 20 -17.00 7.35 -6.87
N VAL A 21 -16.94 6.35 -6.01
CA VAL A 21 -16.47 6.52 -4.63
C VAL A 21 -15.08 7.11 -4.81
N SER A 22 -14.82 8.29 -4.29
CA SER A 22 -13.50 8.90 -4.44
C SER A 22 -12.49 8.00 -3.74
N ASN A 23 -11.28 7.91 -4.26
CA ASN A 23 -10.21 7.15 -3.62
C ASN A 23 -10.00 7.60 -2.17
N GLU A 24 -10.29 8.86 -1.86
CA GLU A 24 -10.25 9.41 -0.49
C GLU A 24 -11.39 8.91 0.40
N ASP A 25 -12.58 8.64 -0.14
CA ASP A 25 -13.67 8.02 0.62
C ASP A 25 -13.36 6.58 1.00
N ILE A 26 -12.57 5.92 0.16
CA ILE A 26 -12.12 4.55 0.37
C ILE A 26 -10.95 4.52 1.38
N LEU A 27 -9.91 5.31 1.15
CA LEU A 27 -8.69 5.34 1.97
C LEU A 27 -8.89 6.02 3.32
N GLY A 28 -10.05 6.66 3.50
CA GLY A 28 -10.29 7.56 4.63
C GLY A 28 -9.51 8.86 4.47
N THR A 29 -9.74 9.81 5.36
CA THR A 29 -9.12 11.15 5.31
C THR A 29 -7.65 11.17 5.74
N SER A 30 -7.04 10.01 6.02
CA SER A 30 -5.63 9.87 6.39
C SER A 30 -4.97 8.87 5.45
N THR A 31 -4.24 9.39 4.50
CA THR A 31 -3.46 8.63 3.53
C THR A 31 -2.01 8.42 4.00
N GLU A 32 -1.65 8.87 5.19
CA GLU A 32 -0.36 8.56 5.79
C GLU A 32 -0.21 7.04 5.99
N GLY A 33 0.86 6.47 5.45
CA GLY A 33 1.14 5.04 5.49
C GLY A 33 0.55 4.21 4.34
N VAL A 34 -0.20 4.81 3.42
CA VAL A 34 -0.65 4.12 2.20
C VAL A 34 0.49 4.09 1.18
N SER A 35 0.97 2.92 0.84
CA SER A 35 1.92 2.73 -0.25
C SER A 35 1.20 2.66 -1.61
N GLU A 36 1.94 2.91 -2.69
CA GLU A 36 1.44 2.71 -4.06
C GLU A 36 0.96 1.27 -4.27
N GLU A 37 1.69 0.29 -3.74
CA GLU A 37 1.31 -1.13 -3.77
C GLU A 37 -0.05 -1.37 -3.10
N THR A 38 -0.29 -0.79 -1.92
CA THR A 38 -1.57 -0.89 -1.23
C THR A 38 -2.71 -0.31 -2.04
N PHE A 39 -2.49 0.83 -2.67
CA PHE A 39 -3.47 1.49 -3.52
C PHE A 39 -3.77 0.66 -4.78
N GLU A 40 -2.75 0.12 -5.45
CA GLU A 40 -2.92 -0.75 -6.60
C GLU A 40 -3.68 -2.05 -6.25
N ASN A 41 -3.38 -2.67 -5.12
CA ASN A 41 -4.10 -3.84 -4.62
C ASN A 41 -5.60 -3.55 -4.41
N TRP A 42 -5.95 -2.38 -3.91
CA TRP A 42 -7.33 -1.93 -3.77
C TRP A 42 -8.04 -1.75 -5.11
N LEU A 43 -7.39 -1.10 -6.05
CA LEU A 43 -7.91 -0.95 -7.41
C LEU A 43 -8.07 -2.30 -8.12
N GLN A 44 -7.20 -3.26 -7.82
CA GLN A 44 -7.31 -4.62 -8.32
C GLN A 44 -8.59 -5.30 -7.79
N ILE A 45 -8.89 -5.20 -6.50
CA ILE A 45 -10.12 -5.76 -5.92
C ILE A 45 -11.35 -5.07 -6.52
N GLN A 46 -11.33 -3.76 -6.68
CA GLN A 46 -12.41 -3.02 -7.33
C GLN A 46 -12.63 -3.46 -8.79
N SER A 47 -11.56 -3.77 -9.51
CA SER A 47 -11.66 -4.28 -10.89
C SER A 47 -12.14 -5.73 -10.99
N HIS A 48 -12.14 -6.48 -9.86
CA HIS A 48 -12.60 -7.86 -9.73
C HIS A 48 -13.50 -7.99 -8.50
N PRO A 49 -14.76 -7.51 -8.59
CA PRO A 49 -15.68 -7.57 -7.47
C PRO A 49 -15.89 -9.01 -6.99
N ILE A 50 -15.96 -9.17 -5.67
CA ILE A 50 -16.12 -10.45 -5.00
C ILE A 50 -17.59 -10.87 -5.04
N ASP A 51 -17.88 -12.10 -5.42
CA ASP A 51 -19.25 -12.64 -5.38
C ASP A 51 -19.70 -12.91 -3.93
N ILE A 52 -20.71 -12.15 -3.47
CA ILE A 52 -21.23 -12.22 -2.09
C ILE A 52 -21.83 -13.59 -1.72
N ASN A 53 -22.22 -14.40 -2.71
CA ASN A 53 -22.78 -15.74 -2.47
C ASN A 53 -21.70 -16.82 -2.27
N ARG A 54 -20.45 -16.53 -2.71
CA ARG A 54 -19.32 -17.48 -2.67
C ARG A 54 -18.20 -17.05 -1.77
N VAL A 55 -18.16 -15.76 -1.43
CA VAL A 55 -17.10 -15.20 -0.60
C VAL A 55 -16.99 -15.95 0.72
N ASP A 56 -15.77 -16.26 1.11
CA ASP A 56 -15.45 -16.74 2.45
C ASP A 56 -15.22 -15.55 3.42
N TYR A 57 -15.20 -15.88 4.71
CA TYR A 57 -15.02 -14.88 5.77
C TYR A 57 -13.71 -14.09 5.59
N GLU A 58 -12.61 -14.77 5.24
CA GLU A 58 -11.30 -14.17 5.07
C GLU A 58 -11.28 -13.14 3.93
N SER A 59 -11.82 -13.52 2.77
CA SER A 59 -11.85 -12.65 1.59
C SER A 59 -12.72 -11.41 1.81
N LEU A 60 -13.89 -11.55 2.45
CA LEU A 60 -14.76 -10.42 2.73
C LEU A 60 -14.19 -9.51 3.83
N SER A 61 -13.59 -10.08 4.88
CA SER A 61 -12.90 -9.32 5.92
C SER A 61 -11.67 -8.58 5.39
N GLY A 62 -11.02 -9.14 4.36
CA GLY A 62 -9.86 -8.55 3.68
C GLY A 62 -10.14 -7.23 2.98
N LEU A 63 -11.41 -6.90 2.71
CA LEU A 63 -11.78 -5.57 2.22
C LEU A 63 -11.61 -4.48 3.29
N ALA A 64 -11.53 -4.85 4.58
CA ALA A 64 -11.40 -3.95 5.71
C ALA A 64 -12.47 -2.83 5.76
N ILE A 65 -13.69 -3.16 5.32
CA ILE A 65 -14.86 -2.26 5.31
C ILE A 65 -15.84 -2.63 6.41
N LEU A 66 -16.02 -3.94 6.66
CA LEU A 66 -17.01 -4.47 7.61
C LEU A 66 -16.36 -4.78 8.97
N SER A 67 -17.02 -4.38 10.06
CA SER A 67 -16.63 -4.79 11.41
C SER A 67 -16.88 -6.28 11.62
N THR A 68 -16.31 -6.87 12.66
CA THR A 68 -16.50 -8.28 13.02
C THR A 68 -17.99 -8.61 13.24
N ALA A 69 -18.75 -7.72 13.87
CA ALA A 69 -20.20 -7.88 14.06
C ALA A 69 -20.96 -7.88 12.72
N GLN A 70 -20.59 -6.97 11.81
CA GLN A 70 -21.21 -6.86 10.48
C GLN A 70 -20.89 -8.04 9.58
N LEU A 71 -19.63 -8.53 9.60
CA LEU A 71 -19.24 -9.75 8.91
C LEU A 71 -20.05 -10.94 9.39
N ARG A 72 -20.19 -11.09 10.72
CA ARG A 72 -20.99 -12.17 11.29
C ARG A 72 -22.45 -12.06 10.87
N ALA A 73 -23.07 -10.89 11.00
CA ALA A 73 -24.46 -10.66 10.57
C ALA A 73 -24.67 -11.01 9.09
N PHE A 74 -23.70 -10.69 8.23
CA PHE A 74 -23.72 -11.05 6.81
C PHE A 74 -23.74 -12.58 6.60
N PHE A 75 -22.83 -13.32 7.25
CA PHE A 75 -22.75 -14.78 7.10
C PHE A 75 -23.94 -15.49 7.73
N ASP A 76 -24.41 -15.05 8.91
CA ASP A 76 -25.60 -15.58 9.57
C ASP A 76 -26.86 -15.36 8.69
N TYR A 77 -26.99 -14.17 8.07
CA TYR A 77 -28.10 -13.89 7.14
C TYR A 77 -28.06 -14.83 5.93
N ARG A 78 -26.91 -14.94 5.27
CA ARG A 78 -26.72 -15.84 4.12
C ARG A 78 -27.03 -17.30 4.47
N LYS A 79 -26.67 -17.74 5.65
CA LYS A 79 -26.94 -19.11 6.15
C LYS A 79 -28.42 -19.36 6.40
N ASN A 80 -29.13 -18.40 7.00
CA ASN A 80 -30.51 -18.56 7.43
C ASN A 80 -31.53 -18.31 6.31
N PHE A 81 -31.23 -17.41 5.38
CA PHE A 81 -32.16 -16.98 4.32
C PHE A 81 -31.74 -17.42 2.91
N GLY A 82 -30.57 -18.05 2.78
CA GLY A 82 -30.05 -18.53 1.50
C GLY A 82 -29.21 -17.50 0.74
N PRO A 83 -28.89 -17.79 -0.53
CA PRO A 83 -28.07 -16.90 -1.34
C PRO A 83 -28.81 -15.59 -1.64
N PHE A 84 -28.07 -14.48 -1.61
CA PHE A 84 -28.58 -13.16 -1.98
C PHE A 84 -29.03 -13.14 -3.44
N MET A 85 -30.17 -12.50 -3.71
CA MET A 85 -30.70 -12.32 -5.07
C MET A 85 -30.13 -11.08 -5.75
N SER A 86 -29.70 -10.09 -4.97
CA SER A 86 -29.06 -8.86 -5.45
C SER A 86 -28.21 -8.22 -4.36
N ILE A 87 -27.28 -7.34 -4.77
CA ILE A 87 -26.49 -6.55 -3.82
C ILE A 87 -27.36 -5.61 -2.95
N TYR A 88 -28.56 -5.24 -3.42
CA TYR A 88 -29.48 -4.39 -2.68
C TYR A 88 -30.14 -5.11 -1.50
N GLU A 89 -30.23 -6.43 -1.54
CA GLU A 89 -30.74 -7.25 -0.44
C GLU A 89 -29.88 -7.16 0.82
N LEU A 90 -28.60 -6.80 0.68
CA LEU A 90 -27.73 -6.53 1.82
C LEU A 90 -28.26 -5.44 2.75
N GLN A 91 -29.22 -4.61 2.33
CA GLN A 91 -29.91 -3.67 3.20
C GLN A 91 -30.76 -4.36 4.28
N SER A 92 -31.15 -5.61 4.05
CA SER A 92 -31.90 -6.41 5.01
C SER A 92 -31.03 -7.11 6.06
N VAL A 93 -29.71 -7.11 5.85
CA VAL A 93 -28.76 -7.66 6.82
C VAL A 93 -28.67 -6.73 8.01
N PRO A 94 -28.93 -7.22 9.24
CA PRO A 94 -28.75 -6.42 10.45
C PRO A 94 -27.35 -5.79 10.50
N GLU A 95 -27.25 -4.60 11.08
CA GLU A 95 -25.98 -3.84 11.25
C GLU A 95 -25.37 -3.25 9.97
N LEU A 96 -25.84 -3.58 8.76
CA LEU A 96 -25.36 -2.97 7.52
C LEU A 96 -26.13 -1.69 7.20
N SER A 97 -25.49 -0.54 7.41
CA SER A 97 -26.06 0.75 7.04
C SER A 97 -25.92 1.02 5.54
N LEU A 98 -26.77 1.88 4.98
CA LEU A 98 -26.68 2.30 3.57
C LEU A 98 -25.30 2.95 3.23
N GLU A 99 -24.67 3.60 4.20
CA GLU A 99 -23.33 4.18 4.02
C GLU A 99 -22.27 3.09 3.84
N ILE A 100 -22.32 2.04 4.65
CA ILE A 100 -21.43 0.89 4.55
C ILE A 100 -21.65 0.17 3.22
N LEU A 101 -22.91 -0.01 2.82
CA LEU A 101 -23.23 -0.63 1.54
C LEU A 101 -22.71 0.14 0.35
N LYS A 102 -22.75 1.48 0.38
CA LYS A 102 -22.16 2.33 -0.66
C LYS A 102 -20.64 2.15 -0.74
N LYS A 103 -19.96 1.99 0.38
CA LYS A 103 -18.51 1.70 0.41
C LYS A 103 -18.20 0.30 -0.10
N LEU A 104 -19.04 -0.68 0.21
CA LEU A 104 -18.87 -2.08 -0.17
C LEU A 104 -19.22 -2.36 -1.63
N ALA A 105 -20.25 -1.69 -2.17
CA ALA A 105 -20.80 -1.94 -3.51
C ALA A 105 -19.77 -1.98 -4.65
N PRO A 106 -18.73 -1.14 -4.70
CA PRO A 106 -17.72 -1.21 -5.77
C PRO A 106 -16.87 -2.50 -5.75
N PHE A 107 -16.85 -3.24 -4.63
CA PHE A 107 -16.01 -4.41 -4.40
C PHE A 107 -16.75 -5.73 -4.44
N ILE A 108 -18.08 -5.69 -4.60
CA ILE A 108 -18.93 -6.89 -4.54
C ILE A 108 -19.81 -7.01 -5.77
N THR A 109 -20.16 -8.25 -6.09
CA THR A 109 -21.14 -8.60 -7.12
C THR A 109 -22.08 -9.68 -6.60
N CYS A 110 -23.26 -9.77 -7.20
CA CYS A 110 -24.27 -10.79 -6.92
C CYS A 110 -24.79 -11.30 -8.26
N GLU A 111 -24.07 -12.23 -8.89
CA GLU A 111 -24.48 -12.81 -10.17
C GLU A 111 -24.73 -14.30 -10.02
N GLN A 112 -25.86 -14.78 -10.57
CA GLN A 112 -26.18 -16.21 -10.65
C GLN A 112 -25.32 -16.90 -11.70
N GLU A 113 -24.94 -18.16 -11.45
CA GLU A 113 -24.00 -18.89 -12.27
C GLU A 113 -24.58 -19.68 -13.43
N ILE A 114 -23.71 -19.81 -14.45
CA ILE A 114 -23.63 -20.99 -15.31
C ILE A 114 -22.14 -21.21 -15.63
N ASN A 115 -21.55 -22.29 -15.10
CA ASN A 115 -20.11 -22.57 -15.13
C ASN A 115 -19.70 -23.39 -16.36
N THR A 116 -19.42 -22.76 -17.48
CA THR A 116 -18.64 -23.40 -18.56
C THR A 116 -17.48 -22.51 -18.98
N LEU A 117 -16.28 -23.05 -19.15
CA LEU A 117 -15.07 -22.31 -19.50
C LEU A 117 -15.28 -21.46 -20.77
N GLY A 118 -16.00 -22.00 -21.77
CA GLY A 118 -16.29 -21.28 -23.02
C GLY A 118 -17.18 -20.06 -22.83
N ARG A 119 -18.10 -20.09 -21.87
CA ARG A 119 -18.94 -18.93 -21.53
C ARG A 119 -18.18 -17.91 -20.68
N ASP A 120 -17.32 -18.39 -19.79
CA ASP A 120 -16.44 -17.55 -18.97
C ASP A 120 -15.52 -16.68 -19.84
N LEU A 121 -14.97 -17.25 -20.92
CA LEU A 121 -14.20 -16.52 -21.92
C LEU A 121 -15.03 -15.45 -22.63
N LYS A 122 -16.26 -15.77 -23.04
CA LYS A 122 -17.15 -14.80 -23.73
C LYS A 122 -17.61 -13.64 -22.83
N LEU A 123 -17.68 -13.84 -21.52
CA LEU A 123 -18.08 -12.85 -20.54
C LEU A 123 -16.90 -12.04 -19.97
N ALA A 124 -15.67 -12.42 -20.30
CA ALA A 124 -14.50 -11.70 -19.89
C ALA A 124 -14.46 -10.30 -20.53
N LYS A 125 -14.02 -9.33 -19.77
CA LYS A 125 -13.80 -7.95 -20.23
C LYS A 125 -12.31 -7.71 -20.40
N SER A 126 -11.96 -7.00 -21.44
CA SER A 126 -10.58 -6.59 -21.70
C SER A 126 -10.43 -5.08 -21.65
N TRP A 127 -9.28 -4.63 -21.22
CA TRP A 127 -8.89 -3.26 -21.31
C TRP A 127 -7.39 -3.08 -21.52
N LEU A 128 -7.03 -2.02 -22.21
CA LEU A 128 -5.68 -1.56 -22.46
C LEU A 128 -5.52 -0.17 -21.86
N LEU A 129 -4.44 0.05 -21.13
CA LEU A 129 -4.06 1.33 -20.58
C LEU A 129 -2.66 1.70 -21.06
N ILE A 130 -2.52 2.92 -21.57
CA ILE A 130 -1.25 3.51 -21.96
C ILE A 130 -1.11 4.82 -21.20
N ARG A 131 0.05 5.02 -20.55
CA ARG A 131 0.38 6.22 -19.79
C ARG A 131 1.76 6.73 -20.19
N PHE A 132 1.85 8.03 -20.38
CA PHE A 132 3.10 8.78 -20.52
C PHE A 132 3.19 9.79 -19.39
N SER A 133 4.37 9.94 -18.80
CA SER A 133 4.63 10.97 -17.80
C SER A 133 6.04 11.52 -17.94
N GLN A 134 6.20 12.82 -17.64
CA GLN A 134 7.47 13.52 -17.75
C GLN A 134 7.50 14.72 -16.80
N THR A 135 8.67 14.96 -16.19
CA THR A 135 9.01 16.26 -15.59
C THR A 135 9.45 17.18 -16.73
N LEU A 136 8.90 18.40 -16.79
CA LEU A 136 9.14 19.32 -17.91
C LEU A 136 10.49 20.02 -17.81
N GLU A 137 10.96 20.32 -16.60
CA GLU A 137 12.25 20.90 -16.35
C GLU A 137 13.35 19.84 -16.47
N GLU A 138 14.49 20.25 -17.06
CA GLU A 138 15.62 19.36 -17.27
C GLU A 138 16.31 19.05 -15.94
N LYS A 139 16.34 17.77 -15.57
CA LYS A 139 17.11 17.29 -14.43
C LYS A 139 18.59 17.19 -14.78
N ARG A 140 19.47 17.41 -13.81
CA ARG A 140 20.93 17.33 -13.97
C ARG A 140 21.39 16.02 -14.60
N GLY A 141 20.70 14.91 -14.33
CA GLY A 141 20.98 13.60 -14.93
C GLY A 141 20.84 13.56 -16.47
N PHE A 142 20.05 14.47 -17.06
CA PHE A 142 19.84 14.57 -18.51
C PHE A 142 20.70 15.66 -19.18
N SER A 143 21.29 16.57 -18.41
CA SER A 143 22.13 17.64 -18.96
C SER A 143 23.48 17.11 -19.48
N LEU A 144 24.17 17.89 -20.26
CA LEU A 144 25.49 17.51 -20.79
C LEU A 144 26.51 17.25 -19.68
N PRO A 145 27.45 16.28 -19.84
CA PRO A 145 28.50 16.03 -18.87
C PRO A 145 29.34 17.26 -18.60
N THR A 146 29.71 17.48 -17.35
CA THR A 146 30.64 18.53 -16.92
C THR A 146 31.97 17.89 -16.52
N LYS A 147 33.05 18.68 -16.41
CA LYS A 147 34.38 18.20 -15.95
C LYS A 147 34.33 17.52 -14.56
N THR A 148 33.33 17.88 -13.71
CA THR A 148 33.23 17.41 -12.35
C THR A 148 32.15 16.31 -12.15
N SER A 149 31.32 16.02 -13.16
CA SER A 149 30.28 15.02 -13.08
C SER A 149 30.05 14.33 -14.41
N ILE A 150 30.52 13.09 -14.50
CA ILE A 150 30.47 12.26 -15.72
C ILE A 150 29.23 11.39 -15.74
N VAL A 151 28.69 10.99 -14.54
CA VAL A 151 27.53 10.11 -14.42
C VAL A 151 26.27 10.82 -14.92
N ARG A 152 25.54 10.14 -15.78
CA ARG A 152 24.29 10.61 -16.40
C ARG A 152 23.28 9.49 -16.49
N TYR A 153 22.02 9.87 -16.72
CA TYR A 153 20.97 8.95 -17.12
C TYR A 153 21.19 8.49 -18.56
N ALA A 154 20.90 7.22 -18.80
CA ALA A 154 21.25 6.57 -20.06
C ALA A 154 20.34 6.97 -21.23
N ASN A 155 19.10 7.43 -20.98
CA ASN A 155 18.12 7.74 -22.01
C ASN A 155 17.15 8.86 -21.61
N SER A 156 16.03 8.97 -22.30
CA SER A 156 15.05 10.06 -22.25
C SER A 156 14.34 10.24 -20.90
N PRO A 157 13.88 11.46 -20.59
CA PRO A 157 13.14 11.75 -19.34
C PRO A 157 11.69 11.25 -19.32
N VAL A 158 11.25 10.54 -20.35
CA VAL A 158 9.87 10.07 -20.46
C VAL A 158 9.71 8.73 -19.76
N LYS A 159 8.78 8.65 -18.81
CA LYS A 159 8.30 7.41 -18.20
C LYS A 159 7.08 6.90 -18.98
N ASN A 160 7.04 5.61 -19.28
CA ASN A 160 5.99 4.96 -20.04
C ASN A 160 5.42 3.76 -19.27
N LEU A 161 4.11 3.56 -19.35
CA LEU A 161 3.43 2.39 -18.82
C LEU A 161 2.42 1.89 -19.86
N LEU A 162 2.49 0.59 -20.14
CA LEU A 162 1.48 -0.13 -20.90
C LEU A 162 0.98 -1.29 -20.05
N ARG A 163 -0.34 -1.37 -19.84
CA ARG A 163 -0.96 -2.45 -19.06
C ARG A 163 -2.18 -2.99 -19.83
N TYR A 164 -2.20 -4.28 -20.01
CA TYR A 164 -3.32 -5.00 -20.60
C TYR A 164 -3.92 -5.97 -19.58
N LYS A 165 -5.23 -6.10 -19.58
CA LYS A 165 -5.94 -7.08 -18.78
C LYS A 165 -7.15 -7.63 -19.54
N TYR A 166 -7.29 -8.94 -19.49
CA TYR A 166 -8.46 -9.69 -19.95
C TYR A 166 -8.91 -10.56 -18.80
N ALA A 167 -10.09 -10.33 -18.27
CA ALA A 167 -10.53 -11.00 -17.07
C ALA A 167 -12.04 -11.23 -17.00
N ASN A 168 -12.38 -12.44 -16.55
CA ASN A 168 -13.65 -12.75 -15.93
C ASN A 168 -13.39 -12.86 -14.40
N PRO A 169 -14.01 -12.03 -13.55
CA PRO A 169 -13.72 -12.01 -12.11
C PRO A 169 -13.88 -13.35 -11.39
N LYS A 170 -14.62 -14.28 -11.97
CA LYS A 170 -14.98 -15.57 -11.35
C LYS A 170 -14.04 -16.72 -11.69
N SER A 171 -13.37 -16.67 -12.85
CA SER A 171 -12.73 -17.88 -13.38
C SER A 171 -11.39 -17.67 -14.05
N LEU A 172 -11.14 -16.51 -14.64
CA LEU A 172 -9.97 -16.29 -15.47
C LEU A 172 -9.45 -14.86 -15.36
N SER A 173 -8.14 -14.70 -15.27
CA SER A 173 -7.47 -13.41 -15.45
C SER A 173 -6.17 -13.63 -16.24
N ILE A 174 -5.98 -12.85 -17.29
CA ILE A 174 -4.73 -12.74 -18.03
C ILE A 174 -4.33 -11.27 -18.01
N GLY A 175 -3.08 -10.98 -17.72
CA GLY A 175 -2.61 -9.60 -17.74
C GLY A 175 -1.13 -9.52 -18.00
N PHE A 176 -0.72 -8.40 -18.57
CA PHE A 176 0.68 -8.01 -18.65
C PHE A 176 0.85 -6.52 -18.41
N THR A 177 1.99 -6.17 -17.85
CA THR A 177 2.42 -4.80 -17.58
C THR A 177 3.82 -4.64 -18.15
N ILE A 178 4.05 -3.53 -18.86
CA ILE A 178 5.35 -3.12 -19.36
C ILE A 178 5.58 -1.71 -18.85
N GLU A 179 6.72 -1.46 -18.24
CA GLU A 179 7.10 -0.15 -17.73
C GLU A 179 8.52 0.19 -18.12
N LYS A 180 8.75 1.47 -18.31
CA LYS A 180 10.04 2.11 -18.47
C LYS A 180 10.06 3.36 -17.61
N ASP A 181 11.00 3.46 -16.70
CA ASP A 181 11.20 4.67 -15.92
C ASP A 181 11.98 5.75 -16.71
N GLU A 182 11.95 6.98 -16.21
CA GLU A 182 12.74 8.06 -16.79
C GLU A 182 14.25 7.72 -16.71
N GLY A 183 14.98 7.96 -17.78
CA GLY A 183 16.44 7.70 -17.85
C GLY A 183 16.82 6.28 -18.24
N GLU A 184 15.90 5.34 -18.33
CA GLU A 184 16.20 3.95 -18.72
C GLU A 184 16.26 3.75 -20.22
N ASN A 185 17.07 2.77 -20.64
CA ASN A 185 17.32 2.50 -22.06
C ASN A 185 16.19 1.77 -22.76
N ASN A 186 15.61 0.76 -22.09
CA ASN A 186 14.70 -0.19 -22.70
C ASN A 186 13.23 0.15 -22.42
N TRP A 187 12.37 0.08 -23.46
CA TRP A 187 10.91 0.22 -23.29
C TRP A 187 10.29 -0.89 -22.45
N THR A 188 10.96 -2.04 -22.37
CA THR A 188 10.57 -3.23 -21.64
C THR A 188 11.49 -3.45 -20.44
N ASP A 189 11.88 -2.37 -19.75
CA ASP A 189 12.79 -2.47 -18.62
C ASP A 189 12.22 -3.34 -17.52
N PHE A 190 10.99 -3.08 -17.14
CA PHE A 190 10.20 -3.97 -16.31
C PHE A 190 9.07 -4.61 -17.11
N THR A 191 8.92 -5.92 -16.95
CA THR A 191 7.81 -6.70 -17.52
C THR A 191 7.21 -7.63 -16.49
N SER A 192 5.89 -7.63 -16.38
CA SER A 192 5.13 -8.55 -15.55
C SER A 192 4.02 -9.21 -16.36
N PHE A 193 3.81 -10.50 -16.11
CA PHE A 193 2.78 -11.30 -16.79
C PHE A 193 2.11 -12.24 -15.79
N HIS A 194 0.81 -12.45 -15.94
CA HIS A 194 0.10 -13.51 -15.23
C HIS A 194 -1.00 -14.16 -16.06
N LEU A 195 -1.19 -15.44 -15.83
CA LEU A 195 -2.37 -16.23 -16.18
C LEU A 195 -2.95 -16.80 -14.88
N GLN A 196 -4.20 -16.50 -14.58
CA GLN A 196 -4.90 -17.05 -13.41
C GLN A 196 -6.15 -17.81 -13.84
N ILE A 197 -6.36 -18.99 -13.27
CA ILE A 197 -7.57 -19.79 -13.39
C ILE A 197 -8.11 -20.04 -11.99
N GLN A 198 -9.40 -19.81 -11.78
CA GLN A 198 -10.04 -19.93 -10.47
C GLN A 198 -11.30 -20.79 -10.50
N ASN A 199 -11.62 -21.42 -9.36
CA ASN A 199 -12.90 -22.07 -9.08
C ASN A 199 -13.26 -23.18 -10.10
N LYS A 200 -12.31 -24.07 -10.39
CA LYS A 200 -12.52 -25.24 -11.28
C LYS A 200 -12.44 -26.54 -10.48
N GLY A 201 -13.58 -27.03 -10.01
CA GLY A 201 -13.67 -28.23 -9.17
C GLY A 201 -12.90 -28.06 -7.85
N ILE A 202 -11.94 -28.94 -7.61
CA ILE A 202 -11.07 -28.86 -6.42
C ILE A 202 -9.98 -27.78 -6.55
N LEU A 203 -9.69 -27.31 -7.77
CA LEU A 203 -8.72 -26.25 -8.03
C LEU A 203 -9.36 -24.91 -7.69
N LYS A 204 -8.99 -24.35 -6.55
CA LYS A 204 -9.46 -23.03 -6.10
C LYS A 204 -8.77 -21.90 -6.87
N ASN A 205 -7.46 -22.03 -7.11
CA ASN A 205 -6.66 -21.01 -7.77
C ASN A 205 -5.39 -21.62 -8.39
N LEU A 206 -5.10 -21.28 -9.63
CA LEU A 206 -3.85 -21.56 -10.32
C LEU A 206 -3.34 -20.25 -10.89
N ILE A 207 -2.10 -19.90 -10.62
CA ILE A 207 -1.44 -18.72 -11.19
C ILE A 207 -0.15 -19.17 -11.85
N ILE A 208 0.07 -18.72 -13.08
CA ILE A 208 1.31 -18.89 -13.83
C ILE A 208 1.82 -17.49 -14.17
N GLY A 209 3.10 -17.22 -13.94
CA GLY A 209 3.74 -15.92 -14.11
C GLY A 209 3.98 -15.22 -12.78
N ASP A 210 3.67 -13.93 -12.68
CA ASP A 210 3.97 -13.12 -11.50
C ASP A 210 2.81 -13.13 -10.51
N TYR A 211 3.13 -13.39 -9.23
CA TYR A 211 2.14 -13.47 -8.17
C TYR A 211 2.68 -12.99 -6.81
N GLN A 212 1.76 -12.64 -5.93
CA GLN A 212 2.01 -12.40 -4.51
C GLN A 212 1.32 -13.46 -3.67
N LEU A 213 1.87 -13.71 -2.50
CA LEU A 213 1.34 -14.68 -1.54
C LEU A 213 1.09 -13.99 -0.20
N GLN A 214 -0.11 -14.19 0.37
CA GLN A 214 -0.48 -13.67 1.68
C GLN A 214 -1.08 -14.76 2.53
N MET A 215 -0.32 -15.20 3.53
CA MET A 215 -0.68 -16.26 4.47
C MET A 215 -0.54 -15.78 5.92
N GLY A 216 -1.38 -16.29 6.80
CA GLY A 216 -1.39 -15.95 8.22
C GLY A 216 -1.51 -14.44 8.47
N GLN A 217 -0.68 -13.92 9.38
CA GLN A 217 -0.59 -12.48 9.69
C GLN A 217 0.56 -11.80 8.91
N GLY A 218 1.13 -12.49 7.93
CA GLY A 218 2.16 -11.96 7.03
C GLY A 218 3.57 -12.03 7.57
N LEU A 219 3.90 -12.94 8.48
CA LEU A 219 5.27 -13.12 8.97
C LEU A 219 6.17 -13.81 7.94
N ALA A 220 5.69 -14.87 7.31
CA ALA A 220 6.43 -15.54 6.25
C ALA A 220 6.20 -14.86 4.89
N THR A 221 4.94 -14.65 4.52
CA THR A 221 4.52 -14.03 3.27
C THR A 221 3.40 -13.04 3.51
N GLY A 222 3.65 -11.77 3.30
CA GLY A 222 2.73 -10.66 3.57
C GLY A 222 2.43 -9.83 2.31
N GLY A 223 2.54 -10.44 1.12
CA GLY A 223 2.22 -9.77 -0.14
C GLY A 223 0.74 -9.46 -0.24
N GLY A 224 0.41 -8.20 -0.44
CA GLY A 224 -0.95 -7.76 -0.58
C GLY A 224 -1.27 -6.51 0.23
N PHE A 225 -2.54 -6.34 0.53
CA PHE A 225 -3.07 -5.14 1.17
C PHE A 225 -2.57 -4.95 2.60
N SER A 226 -1.87 -3.86 2.86
CA SER A 226 -1.47 -3.43 4.20
C SER A 226 -1.45 -1.92 4.28
N LEU A 227 -2.30 -1.33 5.11
CA LEU A 227 -2.32 0.12 5.35
C LEU A 227 -1.41 0.54 6.51
N GLY A 228 -0.70 -0.41 7.13
CA GLY A 228 0.14 -0.11 8.27
C GLY A 228 -0.65 0.55 9.41
N LYS A 229 0.01 1.40 10.18
CA LYS A 229 -0.62 2.21 11.23
C LYS A 229 -1.34 3.39 10.58
N SER A 230 -2.67 3.38 10.66
CA SER A 230 -3.50 4.41 10.03
C SER A 230 -4.66 4.84 10.94
N ALA A 231 -5.47 5.77 10.46
CA ALA A 231 -6.66 6.21 11.17
C ALA A 231 -7.80 5.17 11.20
N GLU A 232 -7.71 4.08 10.44
CA GLU A 232 -8.52 2.89 10.66
C GLU A 232 -7.81 2.01 11.69
N THR A 233 -8.17 2.20 12.96
CA THR A 233 -7.44 1.70 14.12
C THR A 233 -7.73 0.23 14.46
N ILE A 234 -8.72 -0.38 13.82
CA ILE A 234 -9.23 -1.72 14.16
C ILE A 234 -8.91 -2.74 13.07
N LEU A 235 -9.44 -2.52 11.86
CA LEU A 235 -9.48 -3.54 10.82
C LEU A 235 -8.09 -3.87 10.24
N PHE A 236 -7.16 -2.93 10.25
CA PHE A 236 -5.81 -3.12 9.71
C PHE A 236 -4.83 -3.79 10.67
N THR A 237 -5.21 -4.02 11.92
CA THR A 237 -4.38 -4.77 12.87
C THR A 237 -4.30 -6.25 12.52
N ARG A 238 -5.28 -6.77 11.77
CA ARG A 238 -5.34 -8.15 11.30
C ARG A 238 -5.12 -8.23 9.79
N LYS A 239 -4.31 -9.17 9.36
CA LYS A 239 -4.18 -9.53 7.94
C LYS A 239 -5.04 -10.76 7.61
N PRO A 240 -5.82 -10.73 6.51
CA PRO A 240 -6.55 -11.89 6.04
C PRO A 240 -5.62 -12.89 5.35
N THR A 241 -5.92 -14.17 5.44
CA THR A 241 -5.23 -15.21 4.68
C THR A 241 -5.89 -15.36 3.31
N LEU A 242 -5.31 -14.74 2.29
CA LEU A 242 -5.90 -14.64 0.94
C LEU A 242 -5.32 -15.63 -0.06
N GLY A 243 -4.24 -16.35 0.32
CA GLY A 243 -3.51 -17.22 -0.60
C GLY A 243 -2.74 -16.44 -1.66
N GLY A 244 -2.67 -17.01 -2.88
CA GLY A 244 -2.00 -16.39 -4.01
C GLY A 244 -2.89 -15.43 -4.79
N ARG A 245 -2.29 -14.33 -5.26
CA ARG A 245 -2.91 -13.33 -6.13
C ARG A 245 -1.98 -12.99 -7.29
N PRO A 246 -2.50 -12.70 -8.50
CA PRO A 246 -1.69 -12.19 -9.59
C PRO A 246 -1.02 -10.89 -9.19
N TYR A 247 0.23 -10.72 -9.58
CA TYR A 247 0.94 -9.45 -9.45
C TYR A 247 0.60 -8.54 -10.63
N THR A 248 0.26 -7.29 -10.37
CA THR A 248 -0.11 -6.31 -11.41
C THR A 248 0.49 -4.93 -11.14
N SER A 249 1.33 -4.81 -10.09
CA SER A 249 2.04 -3.57 -9.76
C SER A 249 3.20 -3.30 -10.72
N THR A 250 3.71 -2.09 -10.68
CA THR A 250 4.94 -1.66 -11.37
C THR A 250 6.17 -1.72 -10.48
N LEU A 251 6.01 -2.11 -9.20
CA LEU A 251 7.16 -2.32 -8.32
C LEU A 251 7.95 -3.56 -8.75
N GLU A 252 9.25 -3.43 -8.90
CA GLU A 252 10.12 -4.50 -9.39
C GLU A 252 10.56 -5.49 -8.30
N SER A 253 10.01 -5.36 -7.11
CA SER A 253 10.32 -6.19 -5.95
C SER A 253 9.06 -6.69 -5.24
N GLY A 254 9.21 -7.67 -4.33
CA GLY A 254 8.12 -8.14 -3.47
C GLY A 254 7.12 -9.11 -4.12
N PHE A 255 7.43 -9.66 -5.30
CA PHE A 255 6.62 -10.67 -5.99
C PHE A 255 7.40 -11.95 -6.24
N PHE A 256 6.68 -13.03 -6.51
CA PHE A 256 7.19 -14.32 -6.99
C PHE A 256 6.91 -14.47 -8.48
N ARG A 257 7.77 -15.18 -9.21
CA ARG A 257 7.61 -15.49 -10.63
C ARG A 257 7.71 -16.98 -10.87
N GLY A 258 6.64 -17.61 -11.32
CA GLY A 258 6.60 -19.05 -11.53
C GLY A 258 5.19 -19.61 -11.52
N VAL A 259 4.92 -20.61 -10.69
CA VAL A 259 3.63 -21.29 -10.59
C VAL A 259 3.17 -21.38 -9.15
N LEU A 260 1.90 -21.10 -8.94
CA LEU A 260 1.20 -21.29 -7.67
C LEU A 260 -0.10 -22.05 -7.94
N ALA A 261 -0.35 -23.10 -7.16
CA ALA A 261 -1.61 -23.85 -7.19
C ALA A 261 -2.20 -23.95 -5.78
N ASN A 262 -3.51 -23.69 -5.69
CA ASN A 262 -4.26 -23.79 -4.46
C ASN A 262 -5.46 -24.73 -4.69
N PHE A 263 -5.58 -25.76 -3.87
CA PHE A 263 -6.60 -26.80 -3.94
C PHE A 263 -7.48 -26.76 -2.70
N GLN A 264 -8.78 -26.93 -2.89
CA GLN A 264 -9.74 -27.02 -1.79
C GLN A 264 -10.51 -28.35 -1.87
N TRP A 265 -10.46 -29.09 -0.79
CA TRP A 265 -11.23 -30.32 -0.63
C TRP A 265 -11.98 -30.28 0.69
N ARG A 266 -13.28 -30.12 0.61
CA ARG A 266 -14.15 -29.91 1.78
C ARG A 266 -13.65 -28.70 2.61
N LYS A 267 -13.22 -28.96 3.86
CA LYS A 267 -12.71 -27.97 4.81
C LYS A 267 -11.17 -27.81 4.77
N TRP A 268 -10.49 -28.59 3.95
CA TRP A 268 -9.04 -28.55 3.81
C TRP A 268 -8.65 -27.74 2.58
N GLU A 269 -7.67 -26.90 2.75
CA GLU A 269 -7.06 -26.10 1.69
C GLU A 269 -5.56 -26.38 1.67
N GLY A 270 -5.04 -26.79 0.52
CA GLY A 270 -3.62 -27.04 0.27
C GLY A 270 -3.10 -26.08 -0.79
N LEU A 271 -1.94 -25.47 -0.54
CA LEU A 271 -1.27 -24.55 -1.44
C LEU A 271 0.15 -25.01 -1.68
N GLY A 272 0.60 -24.94 -2.94
CA GLY A 272 2.00 -25.15 -3.32
C GLY A 272 2.45 -24.10 -4.31
N PHE A 273 3.72 -23.69 -4.23
CA PHE A 273 4.29 -22.72 -5.16
C PHE A 273 5.76 -22.97 -5.43
N ILE A 274 6.19 -22.55 -6.62
CA ILE A 274 7.58 -22.44 -7.03
C ILE A 274 7.79 -21.09 -7.73
N SER A 275 8.92 -20.45 -7.44
CA SER A 275 9.31 -19.16 -8.01
C SER A 275 10.77 -19.18 -8.39
N HIS A 276 11.09 -18.58 -9.54
CA HIS A 276 12.42 -18.39 -10.04
C HIS A 276 12.49 -16.98 -10.64
N VAL A 277 13.16 -16.05 -9.94
CA VAL A 277 13.11 -14.62 -10.27
C VAL A 277 14.49 -14.00 -10.09
N SER A 278 14.91 -13.19 -11.07
CA SER A 278 16.11 -12.36 -10.92
C SER A 278 15.80 -11.13 -10.08
N ARG A 279 16.76 -10.75 -9.24
CA ARG A 279 16.71 -9.58 -8.36
C ARG A 279 17.85 -8.64 -8.65
N ASP A 280 17.58 -7.36 -8.52
CA ASP A 280 18.63 -6.36 -8.54
C ASP A 280 19.35 -6.37 -7.20
N ALA A 281 20.69 -6.34 -7.28
CA ALA A 281 21.52 -6.43 -6.10
C ALA A 281 22.86 -5.74 -6.29
N ASN A 282 23.34 -5.08 -5.24
CA ASN A 282 24.68 -4.48 -5.25
C ASN A 282 25.73 -5.59 -5.20
N GLN A 283 26.46 -5.77 -6.31
CA GLN A 283 27.54 -6.74 -6.40
C GLN A 283 28.79 -6.23 -5.67
N LEU A 284 29.46 -7.16 -4.99
CA LEU A 284 30.78 -6.94 -4.42
C LEU A 284 31.85 -7.46 -5.39
N GLU A 285 33.04 -6.88 -5.31
CA GLU A 285 34.19 -7.41 -6.03
C GLU A 285 34.42 -8.87 -5.67
N PRO A 286 34.84 -9.73 -6.61
CA PRO A 286 35.14 -11.12 -6.34
C PRO A 286 36.16 -11.26 -5.21
N ASP A 287 35.96 -12.24 -4.35
CA ASP A 287 36.91 -12.57 -3.29
C ASP A 287 38.21 -13.24 -3.88
N SER A 288 39.15 -13.60 -3.02
CA SER A 288 40.39 -14.27 -3.41
C SER A 288 40.20 -15.62 -4.12
N LEU A 289 39.01 -16.20 -4.04
CA LEU A 289 38.62 -17.45 -4.71
C LEU A 289 37.79 -17.21 -5.96
N GLY A 290 37.56 -15.93 -6.34
CA GLY A 290 36.75 -15.54 -7.50
C GLY A 290 35.24 -15.63 -7.26
N VAL A 291 34.79 -15.78 -6.02
CA VAL A 291 33.35 -15.83 -5.71
C VAL A 291 32.78 -14.43 -5.66
N VAL A 292 31.79 -14.17 -6.53
CA VAL A 292 31.00 -12.93 -6.52
C VAL A 292 29.90 -13.04 -5.48
N SER A 293 29.84 -12.07 -4.57
CA SER A 293 28.78 -11.95 -3.55
C SER A 293 28.03 -10.63 -3.73
N VAL A 294 26.90 -10.48 -3.03
CA VAL A 294 26.09 -9.27 -3.05
C VAL A 294 25.94 -8.69 -1.64
N SER A 295 25.96 -7.37 -1.52
CA SER A 295 25.86 -6.69 -0.22
C SER A 295 24.42 -6.40 0.19
N SER A 296 23.54 -6.16 -0.77
CA SER A 296 22.13 -5.81 -0.51
C SER A 296 21.26 -6.04 -1.73
N LEU A 297 19.97 -6.34 -1.47
CA LEU A 297 18.95 -6.36 -2.50
C LEU A 297 18.50 -4.92 -2.80
N GLN A 298 18.37 -4.59 -4.07
CA GLN A 298 17.78 -3.33 -4.54
C GLN A 298 16.27 -3.50 -4.70
N THR A 299 15.51 -2.52 -4.28
CA THR A 299 14.04 -2.54 -4.36
C THR A 299 13.46 -1.37 -5.16
N SER A 300 14.34 -0.45 -5.61
CA SER A 300 13.92 0.74 -6.37
C SER A 300 13.50 0.45 -7.81
N GLY A 301 14.10 -0.58 -8.43
CA GLY A 301 13.86 -0.93 -9.83
C GLY A 301 14.44 0.09 -10.82
N PHE A 302 15.36 0.96 -10.41
CA PHE A 302 15.96 1.96 -11.32
C PHE A 302 17.18 1.42 -12.04
N HIS A 303 17.22 1.56 -13.40
CA HIS A 303 18.31 1.16 -14.27
C HIS A 303 18.72 2.32 -15.19
N ARG A 304 19.00 3.49 -14.60
CA ARG A 304 19.23 4.77 -15.28
C ARG A 304 20.69 5.13 -15.44
N THR A 305 21.54 4.67 -14.51
CA THR A 305 22.99 4.94 -14.49
C THR A 305 23.78 3.67 -14.74
N THR A 306 25.07 3.81 -15.07
CA THR A 306 25.95 2.64 -15.30
C THR A 306 25.99 1.68 -14.11
N SER A 307 25.99 2.22 -12.87
CA SER A 307 25.98 1.37 -11.66
C SER A 307 24.62 0.69 -11.45
N GLU A 308 23.49 1.42 -11.62
CA GLU A 308 22.16 0.83 -11.52
C GLU A 308 21.94 -0.28 -12.59
N ILE A 309 22.45 -0.07 -13.81
CA ILE A 309 22.40 -1.07 -14.89
C ILE A 309 23.27 -2.30 -14.58
N ALA A 310 24.42 -2.12 -13.95
CA ALA A 310 25.29 -3.23 -13.54
C ALA A 310 24.66 -4.08 -12.43
N ASP A 311 23.86 -3.49 -11.56
CA ASP A 311 23.15 -4.16 -10.46
C ASP A 311 21.88 -4.89 -10.92
N LYS A 312 21.41 -4.63 -12.15
CA LYS A 312 20.21 -5.23 -12.72
C LYS A 312 20.33 -6.75 -12.84
N ASN A 313 19.33 -7.48 -12.35
CA ASN A 313 19.26 -8.95 -12.41
C ASN A 313 20.52 -9.65 -11.87
N ALA A 314 21.24 -9.02 -10.94
CA ALA A 314 22.54 -9.47 -10.46
C ALA A 314 22.48 -10.70 -9.55
N LEU A 315 21.32 -11.03 -9.00
CA LEU A 315 21.08 -12.15 -8.09
C LEU A 315 19.89 -12.97 -8.53
N LEU A 316 20.04 -14.29 -8.59
CA LEU A 316 18.96 -15.20 -8.91
C LEU A 316 18.37 -15.81 -7.64
N GLU A 317 17.06 -15.62 -7.44
CA GLU A 317 16.33 -16.17 -6.31
C GLU A 317 15.42 -17.32 -6.77
N THR A 318 15.57 -18.49 -6.14
CA THR A 318 14.67 -19.62 -6.28
C THR A 318 13.95 -19.85 -4.97
N SER A 319 12.64 -19.74 -4.97
CA SER A 319 11.78 -19.99 -3.81
C SER A 319 10.80 -21.11 -4.09
N LEU A 320 10.61 -22.00 -3.14
CA LEU A 320 9.58 -23.03 -3.18
C LEU A 320 8.91 -23.16 -1.81
N GLY A 321 7.67 -23.56 -1.81
CA GLY A 321 6.98 -23.73 -0.55
C GLY A 321 5.56 -24.22 -0.71
N GLY A 322 4.90 -24.33 0.41
CA GLY A 322 3.51 -24.76 0.46
C GLY A 322 2.92 -24.64 1.84
N GLY A 323 1.62 -24.79 1.91
CA GLY A 323 0.88 -24.75 3.15
C GLY A 323 -0.35 -25.61 3.12
N ILE A 324 -0.80 -25.98 4.30
CA ILE A 324 -2.08 -26.65 4.51
C ILE A 324 -2.86 -25.93 5.58
N SER A 325 -4.16 -25.77 5.37
CA SER A 325 -5.04 -25.19 6.36
C SER A 325 -6.38 -25.93 6.45
N TYR A 326 -6.92 -25.98 7.64
CA TYR A 326 -8.27 -26.43 7.92
C TYR A 326 -9.14 -25.19 8.12
N GLN A 327 -10.21 -25.09 7.35
CA GLN A 327 -11.15 -23.97 7.38
C GLN A 327 -12.53 -24.44 7.78
N SER A 328 -13.08 -23.86 8.82
CA SER A 328 -14.47 -23.94 9.19
C SER A 328 -15.15 -22.60 8.92
N GLU A 329 -16.44 -22.47 9.19
CA GLU A 329 -17.21 -21.23 8.97
C GLU A 329 -16.60 -20.01 9.69
N PHE A 330 -16.11 -20.21 10.92
CA PHE A 330 -15.60 -19.15 11.79
C PHE A 330 -14.16 -19.39 12.29
N SER A 331 -13.47 -20.38 11.76
CA SER A 331 -12.10 -20.66 12.15
C SER A 331 -11.22 -21.11 10.99
N ARG A 332 -9.96 -20.72 11.04
CA ARG A 332 -8.91 -21.20 10.15
C ARG A 332 -7.67 -21.47 10.98
N ILE A 333 -7.09 -22.67 10.81
CA ILE A 333 -5.81 -23.06 11.38
C ILE A 333 -4.97 -23.59 10.25
N GLY A 334 -3.72 -23.17 10.17
CA GLY A 334 -2.85 -23.62 9.10
C GLY A 334 -1.37 -23.51 9.43
N MET A 335 -0.58 -24.16 8.60
CA MET A 335 0.87 -24.09 8.62
C MET A 335 1.41 -23.89 7.22
N MET A 336 2.59 -23.29 7.14
CA MET A 336 3.27 -22.98 5.90
C MET A 336 4.76 -23.24 6.04
N PHE A 337 5.36 -23.73 4.96
CA PHE A 337 6.78 -23.89 4.77
C PHE A 337 7.23 -23.09 3.55
N GLN A 338 8.39 -22.44 3.66
CA GLN A 338 9.03 -21.74 2.54
C GLN A 338 10.54 -21.99 2.60
N TYR A 339 11.12 -22.37 1.48
CA TYR A 339 12.56 -22.43 1.22
C TYR A 339 12.93 -21.41 0.17
N THR A 340 13.95 -20.62 0.42
CA THR A 340 14.51 -19.64 -0.52
C THR A 340 15.99 -19.89 -0.68
N ASN A 341 16.48 -19.94 -1.92
CA ASN A 341 17.88 -20.10 -2.27
C ASN A 341 18.31 -19.01 -3.25
N PHE A 342 19.48 -18.45 -2.98
CA PHE A 342 20.15 -17.48 -3.84
C PHE A 342 21.34 -18.12 -4.55
N ASP A 343 21.61 -17.78 -5.82
CA ASP A 343 22.75 -18.28 -6.58
C ASP A 343 24.08 -17.71 -6.10
N LYS A 344 24.05 -16.55 -5.43
CA LYS A 344 25.23 -15.89 -4.84
C LYS A 344 25.00 -15.61 -3.37
N PRO A 345 26.05 -15.65 -2.52
CA PRO A 345 25.90 -15.33 -1.11
C PRO A 345 25.61 -13.83 -0.91
N ILE A 346 24.66 -13.56 -0.01
CA ILE A 346 24.40 -12.21 0.50
C ILE A 346 25.36 -12.01 1.67
N LEU A 347 26.29 -11.07 1.54
CA LEU A 347 27.28 -10.73 2.56
C LEU A 347 27.23 -9.25 2.85
N LYS A 348 26.87 -8.88 4.05
CA LYS A 348 26.84 -7.49 4.49
C LYS A 348 28.14 -7.08 5.13
N THR A 349 28.55 -5.83 4.95
CA THR A 349 29.67 -5.25 5.71
C THR A 349 29.36 -5.39 7.19
N ASN A 350 30.30 -5.97 7.95
CA ASN A 350 30.11 -6.20 9.39
C ASN A 350 30.01 -4.86 10.15
N LYS A 351 28.82 -4.55 10.58
CA LYS A 351 28.46 -3.40 11.43
C LYS A 351 27.68 -3.91 12.63
N THR A 352 27.81 -3.25 13.78
CA THR A 352 27.11 -3.69 14.99
C THR A 352 25.59 -3.82 14.80
N TYR A 353 24.95 -2.92 14.06
CA TYR A 353 23.50 -2.95 13.89
C TYR A 353 23.01 -4.11 13.00
N ASN A 354 23.82 -4.61 12.07
CA ASN A 354 23.43 -5.67 11.13
C ASN A 354 24.03 -7.05 11.46
N GLN A 355 24.62 -7.20 12.63
CA GLN A 355 25.27 -8.45 13.07
C GLN A 355 24.37 -9.68 12.99
N PHE A 356 23.08 -9.52 13.21
CA PHE A 356 22.09 -10.60 13.19
C PHE A 356 21.28 -10.62 11.87
N GLU A 357 21.58 -9.75 10.92
CA GLU A 357 20.88 -9.78 9.64
C GLU A 357 21.31 -10.99 8.80
N PHE A 358 20.46 -11.36 7.84
CA PHE A 358 20.71 -12.50 6.97
C PHE A 358 22.07 -12.41 6.26
N ALA A 359 22.83 -13.50 6.32
CA ALA A 359 24.05 -13.73 5.54
C ALA A 359 24.03 -15.17 5.02
N GLY A 360 24.42 -15.38 3.76
CA GLY A 360 24.46 -16.69 3.12
C GLY A 360 23.59 -16.80 1.88
N VAL A 361 23.27 -18.05 1.52
CA VAL A 361 22.53 -18.37 0.27
C VAL A 361 21.14 -19.00 0.50
N GLN A 362 20.84 -19.46 1.72
CA GLN A 362 19.60 -20.23 1.98
C GLN A 362 18.85 -19.72 3.18
N ASN A 363 17.53 -19.63 3.06
CA ASN A 363 16.63 -19.33 4.15
C ASN A 363 15.44 -20.29 4.17
N ILE A 364 15.08 -20.78 5.34
CA ILE A 364 13.92 -21.65 5.57
C ILE A 364 13.02 -20.97 6.58
N LEU A 365 11.73 -20.93 6.27
CA LEU A 365 10.69 -20.45 7.18
C LEU A 365 9.66 -21.53 7.41
N MET A 366 9.27 -21.69 8.67
CA MET A 366 8.14 -22.51 9.10
C MET A 366 7.18 -21.65 9.89
N SER A 367 5.94 -21.57 9.44
CA SER A 367 4.90 -20.74 10.03
C SER A 367 3.71 -21.58 10.47
N PHE A 368 3.16 -21.24 11.63
CA PHE A 368 1.87 -21.72 12.11
C PHE A 368 0.98 -20.51 12.39
N TYR A 369 -0.25 -20.54 11.88
CA TYR A 369 -1.20 -19.46 12.06
C TYR A 369 -2.61 -19.97 12.40
N TYR A 370 -3.36 -19.12 13.08
CA TYR A 370 -4.75 -19.39 13.41
C TYR A 370 -5.59 -18.11 13.37
N ASN A 371 -6.87 -18.30 13.14
CA ASN A 371 -7.91 -17.29 13.22
C ASN A 371 -9.19 -17.96 13.74
N TYR A 372 -9.77 -17.39 14.78
CA TYR A 372 -10.97 -17.90 15.39
C TYR A 372 -11.96 -16.77 15.70
N THR A 373 -13.17 -16.85 15.14
CA THR A 373 -14.21 -15.84 15.30
C THR A 373 -15.23 -16.29 16.34
N LEU A 374 -15.22 -15.61 17.47
CA LEU A 374 -16.20 -15.70 18.54
C LEU A 374 -17.46 -14.85 18.20
N SER A 375 -18.47 -14.87 19.06
CA SER A 375 -19.67 -14.05 18.88
C SER A 375 -19.40 -12.53 18.89
N PHE A 376 -18.48 -12.08 19.71
CA PHE A 376 -18.17 -10.66 19.95
C PHE A 376 -16.74 -10.26 19.56
N ALA A 377 -15.87 -11.23 19.27
CA ALA A 377 -14.47 -10.97 18.98
C ALA A 377 -13.90 -11.97 17.98
N GLN A 378 -12.83 -11.59 17.34
CA GLN A 378 -11.99 -12.43 16.52
C GLN A 378 -10.59 -12.46 17.10
N VAL A 379 -10.05 -13.64 17.38
CA VAL A 379 -8.71 -13.86 17.89
C VAL A 379 -7.87 -14.46 16.76
N PHE A 380 -6.68 -13.95 16.57
CA PHE A 380 -5.80 -14.37 15.50
C PHE A 380 -4.33 -14.36 15.94
N GLY A 381 -3.52 -15.14 15.26
CA GLY A 381 -2.08 -15.14 15.51
C GLY A 381 -1.31 -15.89 14.45
N GLU A 382 -0.01 -15.63 14.45
CA GLU A 382 0.98 -16.35 13.65
C GLU A 382 2.30 -16.42 14.45
N ILE A 383 2.96 -17.54 14.37
CA ILE A 383 4.35 -17.72 14.80
C ILE A 383 5.14 -18.32 13.64
N THR A 384 6.27 -17.71 13.33
CA THR A 384 7.16 -18.14 12.25
C THR A 384 8.58 -18.25 12.75
N ARG A 385 9.27 -19.34 12.40
CA ARG A 385 10.67 -19.57 12.75
C ARG A 385 11.52 -19.63 11.49
N SER A 386 12.68 -18.95 11.50
CA SER A 386 13.70 -19.06 10.47
C SER A 386 14.77 -20.08 10.85
N ASN A 387 15.52 -20.60 9.85
CA ASN A 387 16.62 -21.54 10.09
C ASN A 387 17.81 -20.93 10.86
N SER A 388 17.89 -19.61 10.98
CA SER A 388 18.81 -18.90 11.89
C SER A 388 18.54 -19.18 13.37
N GLY A 389 17.38 -19.76 13.72
CA GLY A 389 16.89 -19.91 15.09
C GLY A 389 15.95 -18.79 15.53
N GLY A 390 15.99 -17.65 14.83
CA GLY A 390 15.13 -16.51 15.07
C GLY A 390 13.65 -16.79 14.82
N TYR A 391 12.78 -16.04 15.51
CA TYR A 391 11.34 -16.18 15.35
C TYR A 391 10.62 -14.84 15.32
N GLY A 392 9.50 -14.82 14.62
CA GLY A 392 8.50 -13.76 14.63
C GLY A 392 7.18 -14.28 15.21
N ALA A 393 6.51 -13.49 16.02
CA ALA A 393 5.19 -13.81 16.57
C ALA A 393 4.28 -12.58 16.53
N VAL A 394 3.03 -12.79 16.11
CA VAL A 394 1.95 -11.81 16.15
C VAL A 394 0.74 -12.48 16.79
N LEU A 395 0.16 -11.84 17.81
CA LEU A 395 -1.06 -12.28 18.48
C LEU A 395 -1.99 -11.09 18.57
N GLY A 396 -3.25 -11.25 18.22
CA GLY A 396 -4.19 -10.14 18.28
C GLY A 396 -5.64 -10.57 18.51
N ALA A 397 -6.43 -9.59 18.91
CA ALA A 397 -7.88 -9.71 19.02
C ALA A 397 -8.53 -8.42 18.51
N ILE A 398 -9.63 -8.60 17.78
CA ILE A 398 -10.52 -7.52 17.34
C ILE A 398 -11.90 -7.86 17.86
N GLY A 399 -12.59 -6.91 18.47
CA GLY A 399 -13.92 -7.16 19.02
C GLY A 399 -14.81 -5.93 18.98
N SER A 400 -16.12 -6.18 18.87
CA SER A 400 -17.18 -5.19 19.04
C SER A 400 -17.84 -5.42 20.39
N LEU A 401 -17.57 -4.55 21.37
CA LEU A 401 -18.20 -4.64 22.70
C LEU A 401 -19.71 -4.37 22.63
N ASN A 402 -20.10 -3.49 21.73
CA ASN A 402 -21.48 -3.19 21.37
C ASN A 402 -21.50 -2.44 20.02
N ARG A 403 -22.70 -2.00 19.57
CA ARG A 403 -22.86 -1.27 18.28
C ARG A 403 -22.09 0.04 18.16
N ARG A 404 -21.52 0.55 19.25
CA ARG A 404 -20.82 1.85 19.30
C ARG A 404 -19.33 1.72 19.53
N TRP A 405 -18.86 0.58 20.05
CA TRP A 405 -17.49 0.38 20.48
C TRP A 405 -16.87 -0.82 19.80
N ASP A 406 -15.84 -0.56 18.98
CA ASP A 406 -14.92 -1.57 18.46
C ASP A 406 -13.54 -1.37 19.09
N MET A 407 -12.84 -2.46 19.37
CA MET A 407 -11.51 -2.46 19.96
C MET A 407 -10.60 -3.46 19.24
N SER A 408 -9.32 -3.15 19.21
CA SER A 408 -8.26 -4.06 18.76
C SER A 408 -7.12 -4.06 19.76
N LEU A 409 -6.57 -5.22 20.00
CA LEU A 409 -5.34 -5.42 20.77
C LEU A 409 -4.41 -6.30 19.97
N LEU A 410 -3.14 -5.91 19.83
CA LEU A 410 -2.15 -6.69 19.09
C LEU A 410 -0.81 -6.65 19.83
N PHE A 411 -0.24 -7.82 20.05
CA PHE A 411 1.12 -8.03 20.51
C PHE A 411 1.97 -8.55 19.36
N ARG A 412 3.21 -8.04 19.24
CA ARG A 412 4.18 -8.50 18.25
C ARG A 412 5.56 -8.62 18.83
N LYS A 413 6.32 -9.64 18.38
CA LYS A 413 7.71 -9.85 18.74
C LYS A 413 8.48 -10.45 17.58
N PHE A 414 9.55 -9.80 17.17
CA PHE A 414 10.48 -10.24 16.13
C PHE A 414 11.88 -10.21 16.70
N THR A 415 12.56 -11.36 16.74
CA THR A 415 13.94 -11.43 17.24
C THR A 415 14.91 -10.77 16.25
N PRO A 416 16.09 -10.30 16.68
CA PRO A 416 17.08 -9.67 15.80
C PRO A 416 17.57 -10.57 14.67
N ASP A 417 17.51 -11.87 14.82
CA ASP A 417 17.92 -12.91 13.89
C ASP A 417 16.76 -13.57 13.14
N PHE A 418 15.56 -13.00 13.19
CA PHE A 418 14.42 -13.46 12.39
C PHE A 418 14.53 -12.96 10.97
N HIS A 419 14.62 -13.88 9.99
CA HIS A 419 14.83 -13.56 8.58
C HIS A 419 13.59 -13.90 7.75
N SER A 420 12.89 -12.87 7.26
CA SER A 420 11.78 -13.02 6.33
C SER A 420 11.91 -11.97 5.22
N PHE A 421 12.07 -12.42 3.96
CA PHE A 421 12.23 -11.53 2.79
C PHE A 421 10.90 -11.00 2.27
N TYR A 422 9.81 -11.74 2.50
CA TYR A 422 8.46 -11.43 2.04
C TYR A 422 7.50 -11.12 3.17
N GLY A 423 8.02 -11.04 4.40
CA GLY A 423 7.22 -10.68 5.56
C GLY A 423 6.81 -9.21 5.54
N ASN A 424 5.53 -8.97 5.83
CA ASN A 424 4.95 -7.63 5.97
C ASN A 424 3.88 -7.66 7.08
N ALA A 425 4.17 -8.26 8.24
CA ALA A 425 3.28 -8.25 9.39
C ALA A 425 3.20 -6.84 10.00
N PHE A 426 2.18 -6.60 10.83
CA PHE A 426 2.01 -5.32 11.52
C PHE A 426 3.24 -4.99 12.38
N SER A 427 3.94 -3.91 12.09
CA SER A 427 5.21 -3.51 12.72
C SER A 427 5.40 -2.00 12.70
N GLU A 428 6.36 -1.53 13.49
CA GLU A 428 6.89 -0.17 13.43
C GLU A 428 7.95 -0.04 12.33
N ASN A 429 8.83 -1.03 12.22
CA ASN A 429 9.85 -1.08 11.18
C ASN A 429 9.25 -1.52 9.84
N THR A 430 9.92 -1.18 8.75
CA THR A 430 9.59 -1.64 7.40
C THR A 430 9.82 -3.14 7.20
N ARG A 431 10.67 -3.76 8.01
CA ARG A 431 10.94 -5.21 8.04
C ARG A 431 10.56 -5.79 9.41
N ASN A 432 10.05 -7.01 9.42
CA ASN A 432 9.66 -7.72 10.64
C ASN A 432 10.89 -8.32 11.35
N ILE A 433 11.76 -7.49 11.90
CA ILE A 433 13.01 -7.88 12.58
C ILE A 433 13.28 -6.95 13.76
N ASN A 434 13.88 -7.49 14.83
CA ASN A 434 14.39 -6.70 15.96
C ASN A 434 13.35 -5.77 16.59
N GLU A 435 12.12 -6.25 16.87
CA GLU A 435 11.05 -5.41 17.39
C GLU A 435 10.15 -6.20 18.35
N THR A 436 9.74 -5.57 19.44
CA THR A 436 8.66 -6.03 20.32
C THR A 436 7.70 -4.86 20.52
N GLY A 437 6.40 -5.10 20.41
CA GLY A 437 5.44 -4.01 20.57
C GLY A 437 4.05 -4.47 20.98
N ILE A 438 3.29 -3.54 21.52
CA ILE A 438 1.90 -3.70 21.87
C ILE A 438 1.11 -2.52 21.31
N TYR A 439 0.04 -2.85 20.59
CA TYR A 439 -0.87 -1.89 19.99
C TYR A 439 -2.27 -2.05 20.58
N TRP A 440 -2.90 -0.93 20.88
CA TRP A 440 -4.28 -0.87 21.32
C TRP A 440 -5.03 0.18 20.52
N GLY A 441 -6.03 -0.26 19.76
CA GLY A 441 -6.91 0.58 18.94
C GLY A 441 -8.33 0.61 19.45
N VAL A 442 -8.97 1.76 19.31
CA VAL A 442 -10.37 1.99 19.72
C VAL A 442 -11.09 2.77 18.63
N LYS A 443 -12.35 2.38 18.39
CA LYS A 443 -13.30 3.12 17.55
C LYS A 443 -14.60 3.27 18.30
N PHE A 444 -15.07 4.52 18.43
CA PHE A 444 -16.27 4.86 19.15
C PHE A 444 -17.22 5.68 18.28
N MET A 445 -18.47 5.25 18.18
CA MET A 445 -19.52 5.92 17.41
C MET A 445 -20.67 6.34 18.34
N PRO A 446 -20.56 7.49 19.03
CA PRO A 446 -21.60 7.96 19.97
C PRO A 446 -22.93 8.18 19.24
N SER A 447 -22.89 8.55 17.97
CA SER A 447 -24.05 8.71 17.11
C SER A 447 -23.72 8.40 15.66
N ARG A 448 -24.70 8.35 14.75
CA ARG A 448 -24.49 8.17 13.29
C ARG A 448 -23.68 9.32 12.64
N ARG A 449 -23.58 10.48 13.32
CA ARG A 449 -22.87 11.66 12.79
C ARG A 449 -21.43 11.76 13.30
N TRP A 450 -21.08 11.08 14.39
CA TRP A 450 -19.79 11.16 15.05
C TRP A 450 -19.10 9.80 15.04
N GLN A 451 -17.83 9.81 14.66
CA GLN A 451 -16.93 8.68 14.80
C GLN A 451 -15.59 9.16 15.35
N TRP A 452 -15.15 8.55 16.41
CA TRP A 452 -13.88 8.77 17.06
C TRP A 452 -13.04 7.53 16.91
N THR A 453 -11.80 7.69 16.50
CA THR A 453 -10.82 6.59 16.41
C THR A 453 -9.56 7.02 17.10
N ALA A 454 -8.97 6.12 17.87
CA ALA A 454 -7.72 6.37 18.57
C ALA A 454 -6.90 5.10 18.65
N TYR A 455 -5.59 5.24 18.71
CA TYR A 455 -4.70 4.15 19.09
C TYR A 455 -3.53 4.65 19.92
N VAL A 456 -2.93 3.69 20.64
CA VAL A 456 -1.62 3.79 21.27
C VAL A 456 -0.82 2.57 20.84
N ASP A 457 0.40 2.79 20.38
CA ASP A 457 1.37 1.75 20.04
C ASP A 457 2.67 2.00 20.78
N TYR A 458 3.08 1.06 21.62
CA TYR A 458 4.36 1.05 22.27
C TYR A 458 5.26 0.03 21.61
N PHE A 459 6.52 0.40 21.35
CA PHE A 459 7.48 -0.49 20.70
C PHE A 459 8.87 -0.32 21.30
N TYR A 460 9.62 -1.42 21.25
CA TYR A 460 10.94 -1.59 21.82
C TYR A 460 11.81 -2.40 20.85
N PHE A 461 13.06 -1.96 20.66
CA PHE A 461 14.04 -2.58 19.77
C PHE A 461 15.17 -3.19 20.63
N PRO A 462 15.25 -4.51 20.78
CA PRO A 462 16.25 -5.17 21.62
C PRO A 462 17.69 -4.92 21.18
N TRP A 463 17.95 -4.81 19.90
CA TRP A 463 19.26 -4.62 19.30
C TRP A 463 19.41 -3.24 18.65
N TYR A 464 20.63 -2.94 18.21
CA TYR A 464 20.91 -1.71 17.45
C TYR A 464 20.06 -1.60 16.19
N LYS A 465 19.78 -0.40 15.76
CA LYS A 465 19.12 -0.07 14.49
C LYS A 465 20.07 0.70 13.59
N TYR A 466 19.79 0.69 12.30
CA TYR A 466 20.47 1.56 11.35
C TYR A 466 20.34 3.02 11.78
N LEU A 467 21.46 3.76 11.81
CA LEU A 467 21.56 5.17 12.27
C LEU A 467 21.10 5.41 13.73
N VAL A 468 21.16 4.39 14.60
CA VAL A 468 20.89 4.54 16.04
C VAL A 468 21.98 3.83 16.83
N ASP A 469 22.87 4.58 17.45
CA ASP A 469 24.10 4.11 18.08
C ASP A 469 23.92 3.60 19.53
N LYS A 470 22.72 3.10 19.84
CA LYS A 470 22.36 2.54 21.13
C LYS A 470 21.45 1.32 20.95
N PRO A 471 21.70 0.20 21.65
CA PRO A 471 20.77 -0.90 21.74
C PRO A 471 19.62 -0.56 22.70
N ARG A 472 18.58 -1.38 22.69
CA ARG A 472 17.44 -1.28 23.61
C ARG A 472 16.73 0.07 23.56
N THR A 473 16.53 0.57 22.34
CA THR A 473 15.77 1.79 22.13
C THR A 473 14.26 1.50 22.10
N GLN A 474 13.49 2.52 22.45
CA GLN A 474 12.04 2.41 22.56
C GLN A 474 11.34 3.64 22.00
N GLY A 475 10.06 3.51 21.81
CA GLY A 475 9.19 4.60 21.40
C GLY A 475 7.72 4.32 21.61
N PHE A 476 6.93 5.33 21.43
CA PHE A 476 5.47 5.16 21.36
C PHE A 476 4.88 6.10 20.32
N GLU A 477 3.74 5.70 19.84
CA GLU A 477 2.95 6.47 18.90
C GLU A 477 1.49 6.48 19.34
N THR A 478 0.84 7.61 19.24
CA THR A 478 -0.60 7.74 19.50
C THR A 478 -1.26 8.59 18.43
N LEU A 479 -2.49 8.22 18.10
CA LEU A 479 -3.32 8.95 17.15
C LEU A 479 -4.72 9.10 17.72
N LEU A 480 -5.30 10.27 17.52
CA LEU A 480 -6.71 10.56 17.74
C LEU A 480 -7.29 11.19 16.48
N LYS A 481 -8.37 10.63 15.96
CA LYS A 481 -9.12 11.19 14.85
C LYS A 481 -10.60 11.31 15.20
N LEU A 482 -11.16 12.45 14.85
CA LEU A 482 -12.56 12.79 15.01
C LEU A 482 -13.17 13.03 13.62
N ASN A 483 -14.24 12.31 13.32
CA ASN A 483 -15.02 12.53 12.10
C ASN A 483 -16.42 13.01 12.53
N TYR A 484 -16.86 14.10 11.92
CA TYR A 484 -18.19 14.65 12.10
C TYR A 484 -18.87 14.82 10.74
N GLN A 485 -20.04 14.24 10.58
CA GLN A 485 -20.84 14.30 9.36
C GLN A 485 -22.16 15.03 9.65
N PRO A 486 -22.17 16.38 9.56
CA PRO A 486 -23.37 17.17 9.84
C PRO A 486 -24.52 16.86 8.89
N SER A 487 -24.20 16.53 7.64
CA SER A 487 -25.18 16.20 6.58
C SER A 487 -24.67 15.08 5.67
N LYS A 488 -25.52 14.60 4.76
CA LYS A 488 -25.11 13.59 3.73
C LYS A 488 -24.09 14.12 2.73
N VAL A 489 -23.90 15.44 2.64
CA VAL A 489 -23.02 16.10 1.65
C VAL A 489 -21.81 16.76 2.27
N SER A 490 -21.79 16.91 3.60
CA SER A 490 -20.69 17.59 4.32
C SER A 490 -20.02 16.66 5.31
N ARG A 491 -18.69 16.70 5.36
CA ARG A 491 -17.85 15.97 6.33
C ARG A 491 -16.75 16.88 6.84
N ILE A 492 -16.51 16.82 8.14
CA ILE A 492 -15.41 17.48 8.82
C ILE A 492 -14.61 16.39 9.53
N SER A 493 -13.31 16.42 9.46
CA SER A 493 -12.45 15.56 10.26
C SER A 493 -11.24 16.32 10.80
N GLY A 494 -10.80 15.93 12.00
CA GLY A 494 -9.57 16.38 12.61
C GLY A 494 -8.76 15.18 13.08
N GLN A 495 -7.45 15.22 12.92
CA GLN A 495 -6.53 14.16 13.34
C GLN A 495 -5.33 14.79 14.04
N LEU A 496 -4.97 14.21 15.16
CA LEU A 496 -3.74 14.49 15.90
C LEU A 496 -2.94 13.20 16.00
N ARG A 497 -1.64 13.25 15.74
CA ARG A 497 -0.71 12.14 15.93
C ARG A 497 0.51 12.65 16.68
N LEU A 498 0.94 11.89 17.65
CA LEU A 498 2.17 12.10 18.39
C LEU A 498 3.05 10.87 18.22
N GLU A 499 4.27 11.08 17.82
CA GLU A 499 5.31 10.06 17.70
C GLU A 499 6.49 10.45 18.59
N ASN A 500 6.95 9.51 19.40
CA ASN A 500 8.17 9.61 20.19
C ASN A 500 9.06 8.42 19.86
N LYS A 501 10.33 8.67 19.50
CA LYS A 501 11.33 7.64 19.20
C LYS A 501 12.69 8.08 19.69
N GLU A 502 13.54 7.15 20.08
CA GLU A 502 14.95 7.39 20.34
C GLU A 502 15.73 7.30 19.02
N GLU A 503 16.44 8.39 18.66
CA GLU A 503 17.24 8.49 17.43
C GLU A 503 18.55 9.25 17.71
N ASN A 504 19.53 9.13 16.80
CA ASN A 504 20.78 9.87 16.90
C ASN A 504 20.52 11.36 16.70
N PHE A 505 20.99 12.14 17.64
CA PHE A 505 21.10 13.57 17.56
C PHE A 505 22.57 13.96 17.50
N SER A 506 22.99 14.70 16.48
CA SER A 506 24.37 15.11 16.29
C SER A 506 24.51 16.60 16.31
N TRP A 507 25.52 17.09 17.01
CA TRP A 507 25.89 18.51 17.02
C TRP A 507 27.40 18.68 16.89
N LYS A 508 27.82 19.85 16.44
CA LYS A 508 29.24 20.24 16.35
C LYS A 508 29.65 20.96 17.62
N GLU A 509 30.68 20.45 18.27
CA GLU A 509 31.32 21.09 19.40
C GLU A 509 32.69 21.63 18.99
N SER A 510 32.93 22.91 19.26
CA SER A 510 34.25 23.53 19.04
C SER A 510 35.09 23.44 20.28
N TYR A 511 36.32 22.97 20.17
CA TYR A 511 37.28 22.90 21.28
C TYR A 511 38.64 23.43 20.82
N LEU A 512 39.43 23.93 21.78
CA LEU A 512 40.78 24.43 21.53
C LEU A 512 41.79 23.30 21.70
N GLU A 513 42.60 23.08 20.69
CA GLU A 513 43.73 22.18 20.71
C GLU A 513 44.93 22.80 20.01
N ASN A 514 46.03 22.97 20.79
CA ASN A 514 47.24 23.64 20.30
C ASN A 514 46.99 25.07 19.78
N ASN A 515 46.19 25.85 20.48
CA ASN A 515 45.76 27.23 20.10
C ASN A 515 45.01 27.29 18.76
N LYS A 516 44.52 26.17 18.23
CA LYS A 516 43.65 26.13 17.06
C LYS A 516 42.27 25.64 17.45
N THR A 517 41.25 26.37 17.00
CA THR A 517 39.87 25.91 17.16
C THR A 517 39.63 24.71 16.25
N LYS A 518 39.36 23.54 16.85
CA LYS A 518 38.94 22.33 16.15
C LYS A 518 37.47 22.08 16.42
N THR A 519 36.80 21.43 15.48
CA THR A 519 35.38 21.01 15.60
C THR A 519 35.29 19.50 15.60
N ARG A 520 34.56 18.95 16.58
CA ARG A 520 34.18 17.53 16.58
C ARG A 520 32.66 17.37 16.48
N THR A 521 32.18 16.35 15.80
CA THR A 521 30.79 15.99 15.83
C THR A 521 30.55 15.04 17.00
N ILE A 522 29.65 15.40 17.88
CA ILE A 522 29.19 14.55 18.97
C ILE A 522 27.82 14.00 18.56
N THR A 523 27.63 12.69 18.71
CA THR A 523 26.36 12.03 18.45
C THR A 523 25.88 11.36 19.73
N GLU A 524 24.64 11.61 20.10
CA GLU A 524 23.97 11.02 21.27
C GLU A 524 22.58 10.53 20.87
N VAL A 525 22.18 9.37 21.36
CA VAL A 525 20.82 8.85 21.18
C VAL A 525 19.89 9.50 22.18
N THR A 526 18.92 10.24 21.68
CA THR A 526 18.00 11.04 22.50
C THR A 526 16.55 10.94 21.99
N PRO A 527 15.54 11.11 22.86
CA PRO A 527 14.15 11.14 22.42
C PRO A 527 13.88 12.26 21.42
N ARG A 528 13.24 11.89 20.34
CA ARG A 528 12.70 12.79 19.33
C ARG A 528 11.18 12.77 19.40
N TYR A 529 10.56 13.94 19.24
CA TYR A 529 9.11 14.11 19.26
C TYR A 529 8.64 14.71 17.93
N ARG A 530 7.59 14.16 17.38
CA ARG A 530 6.88 14.68 16.21
C ARG A 530 5.39 14.72 16.48
N TRP A 531 4.82 15.90 16.36
CA TRP A 531 3.36 16.12 16.39
C TRP A 531 2.90 16.41 14.98
N THR A 532 1.80 15.81 14.57
CA THR A 532 1.14 16.14 13.31
C THR A 532 -0.34 16.41 13.56
N PHE A 533 -0.84 17.43 12.90
CA PHE A 533 -2.24 17.81 12.89
C PHE A 533 -2.74 17.84 11.45
N ASN A 534 -3.89 17.23 11.18
CA ASN A 534 -4.56 17.30 9.90
C ASN A 534 -6.04 17.61 10.12
N SER A 535 -6.55 18.64 9.46
CA SER A 535 -7.97 18.97 9.42
C SER A 535 -8.46 18.97 7.99
N TYR A 536 -9.67 18.49 7.80
CA TYR A 536 -10.24 18.25 6.52
C TYR A 536 -11.72 18.61 6.54
N TYR A 537 -12.14 19.42 5.57
CA TYR A 537 -13.54 19.75 5.32
C TYR A 537 -13.89 19.41 3.88
N SER A 538 -14.91 18.60 3.65
CA SER A 538 -15.44 18.34 2.31
C SER A 538 -16.92 18.67 2.25
N ASN A 539 -17.34 19.24 1.12
CA ASN A 539 -18.74 19.57 0.87
C ASN A 539 -19.09 19.39 -0.61
N LYS A 540 -20.20 18.73 -0.86
CA LYS A 540 -20.78 18.62 -2.18
C LYS A 540 -21.77 19.76 -2.38
N LEU A 541 -21.32 20.84 -3.04
CA LEU A 541 -22.12 22.07 -3.25
C LEU A 541 -23.33 21.83 -4.16
N THR A 542 -23.11 21.07 -5.25
CA THR A 542 -24.16 20.66 -6.18
C THR A 542 -23.97 19.19 -6.58
N SER A 543 -24.86 18.63 -7.40
CA SER A 543 -24.65 17.30 -7.98
C SER A 543 -23.32 17.17 -8.72
N ASN A 544 -22.81 18.28 -9.27
CA ASN A 544 -21.68 18.32 -10.18
C ASN A 544 -20.42 18.93 -9.58
N ILE A 545 -20.51 19.66 -8.45
CA ILE A 545 -19.40 20.39 -7.85
C ILE A 545 -19.19 19.94 -6.42
N SER A 546 -17.97 19.54 -6.09
CA SER A 546 -17.51 19.31 -4.73
C SER A 546 -16.26 20.12 -4.44
N ILE A 547 -16.15 20.57 -3.20
CA ILE A 547 -14.99 21.31 -2.69
C ILE A 547 -14.42 20.57 -1.48
N GLN A 548 -13.12 20.79 -1.26
CA GLN A 548 -12.40 20.19 -0.15
C GLN A 548 -11.30 21.12 0.31
N SER A 549 -11.33 21.46 1.58
CA SER A 549 -10.29 22.27 2.23
C SER A 549 -9.51 21.40 3.19
N ARG A 550 -8.20 21.56 3.22
CA ARG A 550 -7.31 20.85 4.14
C ARG A 550 -6.34 21.82 4.78
N ILE A 551 -6.10 21.61 6.06
CA ILE A 551 -5.06 22.27 6.83
C ILE A 551 -4.25 21.17 7.49
N SER A 552 -2.94 21.20 7.30
CA SER A 552 -2.00 20.30 7.96
C SER A 552 -0.93 21.10 8.67
N GLY A 553 -0.42 20.55 9.77
CA GLY A 553 0.65 21.16 10.53
C GLY A 553 1.48 20.10 11.23
N SER A 554 2.75 20.40 11.48
CA SER A 554 3.65 19.57 12.26
C SER A 554 4.55 20.40 13.14
N ALA A 555 5.00 19.79 14.24
CA ALA A 555 6.07 20.27 15.08
C ALA A 555 7.05 19.11 15.31
N PHE A 556 8.33 19.39 15.22
CA PHE A 556 9.41 18.43 15.38
C PHE A 556 10.45 18.95 16.34
N LYS A 557 10.95 18.13 17.26
CA LYS A 557 12.11 18.45 18.09
C LYS A 557 12.83 17.23 18.62
N PHE A 558 14.13 17.33 18.84
CA PHE A 558 14.85 16.51 19.79
C PHE A 558 14.70 17.08 21.20
N LYS A 559 14.86 16.24 22.24
CA LYS A 559 14.70 16.66 23.65
C LYS A 559 15.53 17.91 24.00
N GLN A 560 16.73 18.03 23.41
CA GLN A 560 17.69 19.11 23.68
C GLN A 560 17.51 20.36 22.81
N GLN A 561 16.55 20.32 21.84
CA GLN A 561 16.38 21.43 20.89
C GLN A 561 15.04 22.13 21.03
N ASN A 562 14.97 23.34 20.49
CA ASN A 562 13.72 24.03 20.26
C ASN A 562 12.92 23.32 19.17
N ALA A 563 11.60 23.39 19.24
CA ALA A 563 10.74 22.84 18.23
C ALA A 563 10.85 23.64 16.92
N THR A 564 10.87 22.90 15.81
CA THR A 564 10.67 23.45 14.46
C THR A 564 9.27 23.12 13.98
N TYR A 565 8.75 23.88 13.02
CA TYR A 565 7.36 23.82 12.61
C TYR A 565 7.22 23.73 11.09
N GLY A 566 6.12 23.12 10.68
CA GLY A 566 5.70 23.11 9.28
C GLY A 566 4.19 23.13 9.17
N TRP A 567 3.66 23.71 8.10
CA TRP A 567 2.23 23.71 7.83
C TRP A 567 1.94 23.80 6.33
N ALA A 568 0.75 23.38 5.94
CA ALA A 568 0.23 23.55 4.60
C ALA A 568 -1.29 23.75 4.63
N ILE A 569 -1.78 24.56 3.71
CA ILE A 569 -3.20 24.77 3.45
C ILE A 569 -3.47 24.42 2.00
N SER A 570 -4.49 23.66 1.72
CA SER A 570 -4.90 23.34 0.35
C SER A 570 -6.40 23.46 0.16
N GLN A 571 -6.78 23.88 -1.04
CA GLN A 571 -8.14 23.94 -1.51
C GLN A 571 -8.27 23.13 -2.79
N ASP A 572 -9.16 22.15 -2.79
CA ASP A 572 -9.54 21.36 -3.96
C ASP A 572 -10.91 21.75 -4.43
N ALA A 573 -11.12 21.68 -5.75
CA ALA A 573 -12.41 21.73 -6.37
C ALA A 573 -12.50 20.62 -7.43
N LYS A 574 -13.63 19.91 -7.46
CA LYS A 574 -13.92 18.92 -8.49
C LYS A 574 -15.24 19.27 -9.14
N TRP A 575 -15.23 19.34 -10.47
CA TRP A 575 -16.41 19.49 -11.30
C TRP A 575 -16.55 18.27 -12.20
N SER A 576 -17.78 17.77 -12.36
CA SER A 576 -18.08 16.64 -13.26
C SER A 576 -19.44 16.88 -13.92
N LYS A 577 -19.48 16.85 -15.26
CA LYS A 577 -20.73 17.01 -16.02
C LYS A 577 -20.64 16.22 -17.33
N GLY A 578 -21.57 15.30 -17.52
CA GLY A 578 -21.57 14.44 -18.70
C GLY A 578 -20.28 13.62 -18.80
N ALA A 579 -19.60 13.72 -19.94
CA ALA A 579 -18.35 13.02 -20.23
C ALA A 579 -17.10 13.67 -19.60
N TRP A 580 -17.23 14.85 -19.00
CA TRP A 580 -16.10 15.63 -18.50
C TRP A 580 -15.99 15.59 -16.97
N SER A 581 -14.78 15.46 -16.46
CA SER A 581 -14.46 15.71 -15.07
C SER A 581 -13.15 16.48 -14.96
N LEU A 582 -13.14 17.51 -14.14
CA LEU A 582 -11.98 18.35 -13.85
C LEU A 582 -11.79 18.43 -12.34
N ALA A 583 -10.60 18.09 -11.86
CA ALA A 583 -10.19 18.31 -10.50
C ALA A 583 -9.00 19.25 -10.46
N VAL A 584 -9.04 20.24 -9.58
CA VAL A 584 -7.97 21.23 -9.41
C VAL A 584 -7.64 21.39 -7.94
N ARG A 585 -6.38 21.68 -7.65
CA ARG A 585 -5.87 22.05 -6.32
C ARG A 585 -5.00 23.29 -6.41
N THR A 586 -5.10 24.13 -5.39
CA THR A 586 -4.11 25.12 -5.01
C THR A 586 -3.70 24.88 -3.56
N ALA A 587 -2.41 24.84 -3.27
CA ALA A 587 -1.89 24.68 -1.93
C ALA A 587 -0.73 25.65 -1.69
N TYR A 588 -0.65 26.15 -0.46
CA TYR A 588 0.52 26.90 0.04
C TYR A 588 1.11 26.14 1.22
N PHE A 589 2.43 26.06 1.28
CA PHE A 589 3.14 25.37 2.34
C PHE A 589 4.36 26.14 2.80
N SER A 590 4.69 25.97 4.08
CA SER A 590 5.87 26.53 4.70
C SER A 590 6.38 25.59 5.79
N THR A 591 7.60 25.10 5.66
CA THR A 591 8.26 24.23 6.64
C THR A 591 9.67 24.75 6.94
N GLN A 592 10.05 24.75 8.21
CA GLN A 592 11.37 25.23 8.65
C GLN A 592 12.50 24.25 8.30
N ASP A 593 12.17 22.97 8.22
CA ASP A 593 13.09 21.89 7.87
C ASP A 593 12.37 20.74 7.13
N TYR A 594 13.14 19.74 6.71
CA TYR A 594 12.60 18.57 6.00
C TYR A 594 11.86 17.61 6.93
N ASP A 595 12.12 17.62 8.25
CA ASP A 595 11.42 16.79 9.23
C ASP A 595 9.97 17.23 9.42
N ASN A 596 9.68 18.48 9.14
CA ASN A 596 8.35 19.08 9.15
C ASN A 596 7.62 19.05 7.80
N ARG A 597 8.10 18.27 6.81
CA ARG A 597 7.41 18.12 5.52
C ARG A 597 5.98 17.64 5.68
N GLN A 598 5.07 18.17 4.85
CA GLN A 598 3.66 17.85 4.87
C GLN A 598 3.34 16.91 3.73
N TYR A 599 2.93 15.68 4.06
CA TYR A 599 2.46 14.74 3.06
C TYR A 599 0.98 14.95 2.78
N THR A 600 0.61 14.97 1.51
CA THR A 600 -0.78 15.15 1.12
C THR A 600 -1.13 14.32 -0.12
N TYR A 601 -2.29 13.66 -0.06
CA TYR A 601 -2.82 12.96 -1.22
C TYR A 601 -3.26 13.97 -2.28
N GLU A 602 -2.90 13.72 -3.55
CA GLU A 602 -3.36 14.46 -4.72
C GLU A 602 -4.17 13.53 -5.64
N GLN A 603 -5.22 14.04 -6.25
CA GLN A 603 -5.90 13.29 -7.30
C GLN A 603 -4.96 13.11 -8.49
N ASP A 604 -5.00 11.92 -9.08
CA ASP A 604 -4.17 11.55 -10.22
C ASP A 604 -5.02 10.87 -11.30
N VAL A 605 -4.41 10.52 -12.43
CA VAL A 605 -5.03 9.71 -13.47
C VAL A 605 -5.39 8.34 -12.90
N GLN A 606 -6.33 7.65 -13.51
CA GLN A 606 -6.80 6.35 -12.99
C GLN A 606 -5.65 5.33 -12.88
N TYR A 607 -5.60 4.57 -11.80
CA TYR A 607 -4.51 3.63 -11.47
C TYR A 607 -3.14 4.28 -11.26
N ALA A 608 -3.10 5.56 -10.89
CA ALA A 608 -1.90 6.22 -10.39
C ALA A 608 -2.14 6.76 -8.98
N PHE A 609 -1.10 6.72 -8.17
CA PHE A 609 -1.10 7.24 -6.81
C PHE A 609 -0.15 8.43 -6.72
N SER A 610 -0.59 9.52 -6.11
CA SER A 610 0.23 10.71 -5.89
C SER A 610 0.12 11.16 -4.45
N PHE A 611 1.26 11.13 -3.75
CA PHE A 611 1.36 11.49 -2.34
C PHE A 611 2.64 12.31 -2.09
N PRO A 612 2.77 13.51 -2.70
CA PRO A 612 3.97 14.31 -2.58
C PRO A 612 4.20 14.83 -1.18
N ALA A 613 5.48 15.04 -0.85
CA ALA A 613 5.93 15.76 0.32
C ALA A 613 6.09 17.25 -0.02
N TYR A 614 5.41 18.14 0.71
CA TYR A 614 5.59 19.57 0.63
C TYR A 614 6.63 19.99 1.69
N TYR A 615 7.75 20.55 1.28
CA TYR A 615 8.84 21.00 2.15
C TYR A 615 9.42 22.33 1.67
N GLY A 616 10.08 23.08 2.54
CA GLY A 616 10.50 24.45 2.25
C GLY A 616 9.31 25.41 2.27
N GLN A 617 9.29 26.42 1.41
CA GLN A 617 8.22 27.39 1.28
C GLN A 617 7.82 27.53 -0.18
N GLY A 618 6.52 27.46 -0.47
CA GLY A 618 6.09 27.54 -1.86
C GLY A 618 4.61 27.32 -2.09
N TRP A 619 4.27 27.28 -3.38
CA TRP A 619 2.95 26.97 -3.89
C TRP A 619 2.94 25.67 -4.66
N ARG A 620 1.86 24.95 -4.53
CA ARG A 620 1.60 23.73 -5.31
C ARG A 620 0.26 23.82 -5.99
N TYR A 621 0.27 23.49 -7.29
CA TYR A 621 -0.93 23.45 -8.12
C TYR A 621 -1.02 22.09 -8.81
N TYR A 622 -2.24 21.60 -9.03
CA TYR A 622 -2.49 20.58 -10.02
C TYR A 622 -3.85 20.72 -10.68
N SER A 623 -3.95 20.18 -11.88
CA SER A 623 -5.20 19.93 -12.58
C SER A 623 -5.22 18.52 -13.15
N VAL A 624 -6.36 17.83 -13.01
CA VAL A 624 -6.62 16.52 -13.61
C VAL A 624 -7.90 16.63 -14.43
N LEU A 625 -7.77 16.54 -15.73
CA LEU A 625 -8.87 16.49 -16.67
C LEU A 625 -9.11 15.03 -17.05
N SER A 626 -10.36 14.57 -17.03
CA SER A 626 -10.76 13.31 -17.65
C SER A 626 -11.90 13.54 -18.64
N TYR A 627 -11.86 12.82 -19.76
CA TYR A 627 -12.85 12.89 -20.80
C TYR A 627 -13.21 11.48 -21.30
N ASP A 628 -14.48 11.10 -21.13
CA ASP A 628 -15.02 9.88 -21.67
C ASP A 628 -15.40 10.11 -23.14
N ILE A 629 -14.50 9.74 -24.07
CA ILE A 629 -14.71 9.89 -25.52
C ILE A 629 -15.94 9.08 -25.94
N ASN A 630 -16.07 7.89 -25.39
CA ASN A 630 -17.25 7.03 -25.48
C ASN A 630 -17.29 6.09 -24.26
N LYS A 631 -18.24 5.14 -24.22
CA LYS A 631 -18.41 4.17 -23.13
C LYS A 631 -17.17 3.28 -22.89
N ASN A 632 -16.32 3.15 -23.90
CA ASN A 632 -15.19 2.23 -23.92
C ASN A 632 -13.83 2.95 -23.86
N LEU A 633 -13.77 4.24 -24.16
CA LEU A 633 -12.52 4.96 -24.30
C LEU A 633 -12.53 6.22 -23.44
N THR A 634 -11.62 6.29 -22.48
CA THR A 634 -11.43 7.44 -21.57
C THR A 634 -10.01 7.97 -21.71
N PHE A 635 -9.88 9.28 -21.77
CA PHE A 635 -8.62 10.00 -21.77
C PHE A 635 -8.47 10.79 -20.46
N TRP A 636 -7.23 10.86 -19.95
CA TRP A 636 -6.84 11.70 -18.80
C TRP A 636 -5.63 12.53 -19.15
N LEU A 637 -5.63 13.76 -18.66
CA LEU A 637 -4.47 14.65 -18.67
C LEU A 637 -4.29 15.24 -17.26
N ARG A 638 -3.13 15.07 -16.67
CA ARG A 638 -2.74 15.72 -15.43
C ARG A 638 -1.56 16.65 -15.66
N TRP A 639 -1.65 17.83 -15.14
CA TRP A 639 -0.55 18.77 -14.98
C TRP A 639 -0.41 19.13 -13.50
N SER A 640 0.82 19.22 -13.03
CA SER A 640 1.09 19.68 -11.66
C SER A 640 2.36 20.50 -11.61
N ARG A 641 2.41 21.50 -10.73
CA ARG A 641 3.56 22.39 -10.57
C ARG A 641 3.76 22.78 -9.12
N THR A 642 5.02 22.76 -8.68
CA THR A 642 5.47 23.33 -7.41
C THR A 642 6.40 24.49 -7.69
N ASP A 643 6.11 25.68 -7.12
CA ASP A 643 6.96 26.86 -7.17
C ASP A 643 7.51 27.10 -5.76
N TYR A 644 8.82 27.04 -5.60
CA TYR A 644 9.51 27.32 -4.33
C TYR A 644 9.92 28.79 -4.24
N ILE A 645 9.79 29.39 -3.06
CA ILE A 645 10.06 30.83 -2.84
C ILE A 645 11.52 31.07 -2.46
N ASN A 646 12.09 30.22 -1.62
CA ASN A 646 13.41 30.46 -1.01
C ASN A 646 14.43 29.36 -1.40
N GLN A 647 14.32 28.82 -2.61
CA GLN A 647 15.24 27.81 -3.14
C GLN A 647 15.60 28.18 -4.56
N GLU A 648 16.84 27.93 -4.97
CA GLU A 648 17.29 28.15 -6.34
C GLU A 648 17.18 26.88 -7.17
N THR A 649 17.21 25.70 -6.51
CA THR A 649 17.16 24.40 -7.16
C THR A 649 16.17 23.49 -6.45
N VAL A 650 15.67 22.46 -7.13
CA VAL A 650 14.74 21.46 -6.59
C VAL A 650 15.35 20.07 -6.75
N GLY A 651 15.31 19.27 -5.66
CA GLY A 651 15.90 17.93 -5.66
C GLY A 651 17.38 17.93 -5.31
N SER A 652 18.04 16.82 -5.57
CA SER A 652 19.48 16.64 -5.30
C SER A 652 20.11 15.61 -6.22
N GLY A 653 21.45 15.65 -6.35
CA GLY A 653 22.20 14.69 -7.18
C GLY A 653 21.83 14.78 -8.66
N LEU A 654 21.54 13.65 -9.28
CA LEU A 654 21.13 13.58 -10.69
C LEU A 654 19.67 14.03 -10.91
N ASP A 655 18.83 13.98 -9.88
CA ASP A 655 17.44 14.46 -9.92
C ASP A 655 17.32 15.97 -9.64
N GLU A 656 18.42 16.69 -9.44
CA GLU A 656 18.44 18.13 -9.24
C GLU A 656 17.97 18.88 -10.49
N ILE A 657 17.04 19.81 -10.29
CA ILE A 657 16.50 20.73 -11.29
C ILE A 657 17.06 22.12 -10.99
N PRO A 658 17.79 22.79 -11.91
CA PRO A 658 18.50 24.04 -11.67
C PRO A 658 17.60 25.29 -11.75
N VAL A 659 16.35 25.15 -11.34
CA VAL A 659 15.34 26.23 -11.23
C VAL A 659 14.47 26.02 -10.01
N PRO A 660 13.84 27.08 -9.45
CA PRO A 660 13.06 26.99 -8.21
C PRO A 660 11.67 26.37 -8.38
N HIS A 661 11.43 25.65 -9.47
CA HIS A 661 10.13 25.04 -9.71
C HIS A 661 10.27 23.68 -10.38
N ARG A 662 9.22 22.86 -10.22
CA ARG A 662 9.08 21.57 -10.88
C ARG A 662 7.67 21.40 -11.41
N SER A 663 7.56 21.05 -12.67
CA SER A 663 6.30 20.76 -13.37
C SER A 663 6.28 19.33 -13.89
N ASP A 664 5.21 18.60 -13.61
CA ASP A 664 5.02 17.23 -14.10
C ASP A 664 3.76 17.15 -14.96
N VAL A 665 3.83 16.42 -16.07
CA VAL A 665 2.71 16.13 -16.97
C VAL A 665 2.51 14.64 -17.07
N LYS A 666 1.26 14.17 -17.02
CA LYS A 666 0.83 12.79 -17.31
C LYS A 666 -0.30 12.80 -18.31
N ALA A 667 -0.20 12.00 -19.36
CA ALA A 667 -1.28 11.70 -20.30
C ALA A 667 -1.58 10.20 -20.25
N GLN A 668 -2.86 9.84 -20.20
CA GLN A 668 -3.29 8.44 -20.12
C GLN A 668 -4.52 8.19 -20.97
N ILE A 669 -4.53 7.05 -21.62
CA ILE A 669 -5.70 6.52 -22.34
C ILE A 669 -6.01 5.13 -21.76
N ARG A 670 -7.29 4.85 -21.54
CA ARG A 670 -7.81 3.51 -21.26
C ARG A 670 -8.88 3.14 -22.25
N TRP A 671 -8.71 2.01 -22.90
CA TRP A 671 -9.66 1.43 -23.84
C TRP A 671 -10.18 0.10 -23.30
N VAL A 672 -11.49 -0.01 -23.18
CA VAL A 672 -12.23 -1.23 -22.76
C VAL A 672 -12.89 -1.82 -24.00
N PHE A 673 -12.74 -3.13 -24.26
CA PHE A 673 -13.27 -3.79 -25.47
C PHE A 673 -13.67 -5.24 -25.23
#